data_09ecee3b1429401508883a2d206eb3a4
#
_entry.id   09ecee3b1429401508883a2d206eb3a4
#
_cell.length_a   1.000
_cell.length_b   1.000
_cell.length_c   1.000
_cell.angle_alpha   90.00
_cell.angle_beta   90.00
_cell.angle_gamma   90.00
#
_symmetry.space_group_name_H-M   'P 1'
#
loop_
_entity.id
_entity.type
_entity.pdbx_description
1 polymer ?
#
loop_
_entity_poly.entity_id
_entity_poly.type
_entity_poly.pdbx_seq_one_letter_code
_entity_poly.pdbx_strand_id
1 'polypeptide(L)'
;MKKLLYSLLILVFALTLFACKKKNETVKTKANPMVSNPDEVFASLKEKDNTYTVKNNELYLTLKVQAGTDTLLNIVDKYLISNVDGKNYLNSVTTDEIKEAIDEDIYGKDADLTDEEKDEKLDEFLETMFVSMNIEATDPYDSKIQEVYRLSLAEKAYAKDVLVKEVKERDDKYAEYEAMDASAKAKVENPVTSPYFADSKYQAKYEKDNYNEYNAIIVTFPSYRLANIALQSIGVTVEDGKWAGLSDDQVVSKFIELYNYNYGYKGLDLNVESEEFHFTQSELNAVNANIATRVKDKMVCKGEEGTWYYGEPFETGSGSLYTFILKLSETKAKAWADLTDEEKEAEKANYLDDLYEDTLTSAYLATKLAELRASKGFKIYDTVLEMNYASLVGNTGVEFSKTNDEKTSVVASVEGKEFTADELFSELVKSYAVSGATSILVNKRLINNPELDPYYHNGTWDDQNKKAELQELVKAEKNNFENGTYTSHGYDPTTSSWETFLEASYSVRTEDDLLLYYLTDAVSTLYTKGLNYIVSGETDKDGVTAYEKTVEELETSNLWVKLTEKMQEEVDAFFNVKGIHLLICAYKDVNAYIAGSSALDPKEWTDEQNEKANALATEIIAFVGDGEGTYQQRLQDLVEAFTLAPSKPGTYTFAGKEVKTTVTSAGGNVTINVSEYKSYGLYLKYESLGTFANGSMVDEFNDAVKALYDAEVALEQVGADKSKVVICPTPIKTKFGYHVYVNLQCNEQAYAKKTPNKTVDPDTQEEVEDGTYTYRYLPTIEEIRIYTADNSSSSIDSNVKNAITRYYTNYSSELSGTYFTQAMRYHALKSLSITSKDVRQDAFTKYLDFYVGHVFESNLKYLTEDFLETK
;
A
#
# COMPACT_ATOMS: atom_id res chain seq x y z
N MET A 1 -4.87 -9.38 1.67
CA MET A 1 -3.51 -9.56 2.22
C MET A 1 -2.91 -8.32 2.89
N LYS A 2 -2.75 -7.17 2.24
CA LYS A 2 -2.27 -5.97 2.95
C LYS A 2 -3.09 -5.61 4.20
N LYS A 3 -4.40 -5.87 4.25
CA LYS A 3 -5.24 -5.65 5.43
C LYS A 3 -5.04 -6.69 6.53
N LEU A 4 -4.74 -7.95 6.19
CA LEU A 4 -4.43 -9.01 7.18
C LEU A 4 -3.00 -8.84 7.74
N LEU A 5 -2.02 -8.49 6.89
CA LEU A 5 -0.66 -8.15 7.34
C LEU A 5 -0.63 -6.84 8.16
N TYR A 6 -1.47 -5.84 7.81
CA TYR A 6 -1.60 -4.61 8.59
C TYR A 6 -2.27 -4.86 9.95
N SER A 7 -3.19 -5.81 10.09
CA SER A 7 -3.76 -6.15 11.41
C SER A 7 -2.72 -6.86 12.30
N LEU A 8 -1.79 -7.63 11.73
CA LEU A 8 -0.68 -8.23 12.49
C LEU A 8 0.43 -7.20 12.85
N LEU A 9 0.65 -6.16 12.04
CA LEU A 9 1.68 -5.14 12.28
C LEU A 9 1.20 -3.94 13.10
N ILE A 10 -0.11 -3.64 13.10
CA ILE A 10 -0.69 -2.51 13.86
C ILE A 10 -0.83 -2.83 15.35
N LEU A 11 -0.85 -4.10 15.75
CA LEU A 11 -0.94 -4.50 17.18
C LEU A 11 0.33 -4.20 17.99
N VAL A 12 1.45 -3.87 17.35
CA VAL A 12 2.72 -3.54 18.05
C VAL A 12 2.84 -2.06 18.44
N PHE A 13 1.98 -1.16 17.93
CA PHE A 13 2.15 0.30 18.12
C PHE A 13 1.01 1.07 18.82
N ALA A 14 0.01 0.42 19.38
CA ALA A 14 -1.11 1.11 20.04
C ALA A 14 -1.16 0.90 21.57
N LEU A 15 -0.05 1.08 22.25
CA LEU A 15 0.00 1.19 23.72
C LEU A 15 0.17 2.64 24.15
N THR A 16 -0.93 3.41 24.16
CA THR A 16 -0.96 4.64 24.99
C THR A 16 -2.35 4.88 25.57
N LEU A 17 -2.39 4.86 26.90
CA LEU A 17 -3.26 5.61 27.81
C LEU A 17 -4.69 5.15 28.02
N PHE A 18 -4.93 4.49 29.15
CA PHE A 18 -5.91 5.03 30.12
C PHE A 18 -5.76 4.31 31.48
N ALA A 19 -5.32 5.06 32.47
CA ALA A 19 -5.28 4.61 33.86
C ALA A 19 -6.62 4.93 34.55
N CYS A 20 -7.37 3.92 34.95
CA CYS A 20 -8.42 4.05 35.98
C CYS A 20 -7.90 3.55 37.32
N LYS A 21 -7.80 4.45 38.30
CA LYS A 21 -7.52 4.12 39.68
C LYS A 21 -8.68 3.35 40.29
N LYS A 22 -8.44 2.10 40.74
CA LYS A 22 -9.23 1.45 41.75
C LYS A 22 -8.36 0.85 42.87
N LYS A 23 -8.92 0.81 44.06
CA LYS A 23 -8.34 0.50 45.39
C LYS A 23 -7.44 -0.74 45.42
N ASN A 24 -6.37 -0.65 46.19
CA ASN A 24 -5.40 -1.67 46.57
C ASN A 24 -6.04 -2.90 47.24
N GLU A 25 -6.05 -4.02 46.52
CA GLU A 25 -5.94 -5.34 47.08
C GLU A 25 -4.50 -5.82 46.77
N THR A 26 -3.77 -6.28 47.76
CA THR A 26 -2.47 -6.91 47.63
C THR A 26 -2.66 -8.22 46.86
N VAL A 27 -2.49 -8.18 45.56
CA VAL A 27 -2.53 -9.36 44.68
C VAL A 27 -1.22 -10.14 44.88
N LYS A 28 -1.31 -11.44 45.23
CA LYS A 28 -0.16 -12.34 45.21
C LYS A 28 0.39 -12.42 43.78
N THR A 29 1.70 -12.31 43.68
CA THR A 29 2.44 -12.54 42.42
C THR A 29 2.16 -13.99 41.96
N LYS A 30 1.64 -14.15 40.75
CA LYS A 30 1.34 -15.45 40.15
C LYS A 30 2.62 -16.02 39.50
N ALA A 31 2.83 -17.31 39.65
CA ALA A 31 3.77 -18.02 38.79
C ALA A 31 3.09 -18.31 37.43
N ASN A 32 3.71 -17.88 36.35
CA ASN A 32 3.19 -18.15 35.01
C ASN A 32 3.28 -19.64 34.66
N PRO A 33 2.25 -20.20 34.00
CA PRO A 33 2.26 -21.58 33.52
C PRO A 33 3.42 -21.84 32.54
N MET A 34 3.95 -23.09 32.62
CA MET A 34 5.05 -23.53 31.76
C MET A 34 4.74 -24.90 31.13
N VAL A 35 5.41 -25.17 30.06
CA VAL A 35 5.41 -26.48 29.39
C VAL A 35 5.93 -27.58 30.32
N SER A 36 5.44 -28.79 30.14
CA SER A 36 5.78 -29.92 31.02
C SER A 36 7.23 -30.37 30.92
N ASN A 37 7.86 -30.17 29.76
CA ASN A 37 9.25 -30.57 29.46
C ASN A 37 10.12 -29.35 29.14
N PRO A 38 10.35 -28.42 30.07
CA PRO A 38 10.99 -27.13 29.78
C PRO A 38 12.43 -27.23 29.31
N ASP A 39 13.19 -28.23 29.83
CA ASP A 39 14.60 -28.44 29.50
C ASP A 39 14.85 -29.36 28.30
N GLU A 40 13.81 -29.91 27.71
CA GLU A 40 13.95 -30.71 26.49
C GLU A 40 14.42 -29.85 25.32
N VAL A 41 15.37 -30.39 24.53
CA VAL A 41 15.93 -29.73 23.36
C VAL A 41 14.93 -29.82 22.21
N PHE A 42 14.44 -28.67 21.77
CA PHE A 42 13.55 -28.55 20.59
C PHE A 42 14.35 -28.63 19.29
N ALA A 43 15.41 -27.79 19.18
CA ALA A 43 16.25 -27.74 18.00
C ALA A 43 17.72 -27.58 18.38
N SER A 44 18.61 -28.03 17.49
CA SER A 44 20.05 -27.86 17.65
C SER A 44 20.73 -27.49 16.34
N LEU A 45 21.78 -26.66 16.50
CA LEU A 45 22.64 -26.21 15.41
C LEU A 45 24.05 -26.71 15.70
N LYS A 46 24.67 -27.46 14.78
CA LYS A 46 26.04 -27.93 14.90
C LYS A 46 26.95 -27.13 13.99
N GLU A 47 28.02 -26.60 14.58
CA GLU A 47 29.08 -25.90 13.85
C GLU A 47 30.46 -26.39 14.35
N LYS A 48 31.19 -27.11 13.51
CA LYS A 48 32.46 -27.74 13.88
C LYS A 48 32.30 -28.55 15.19
N ASP A 49 32.96 -28.14 16.26
CA ASP A 49 32.93 -28.79 17.59
C ASP A 49 31.86 -28.21 18.52
N ASN A 50 31.16 -27.13 18.11
CA ASN A 50 30.13 -26.47 18.89
C ASN A 50 28.72 -27.00 18.56
N THR A 51 27.87 -27.05 19.59
CA THR A 51 26.47 -27.37 19.46
C THR A 51 25.63 -26.33 20.22
N TYR A 52 24.84 -25.60 19.50
CA TYR A 52 23.91 -24.63 20.07
C TYR A 52 22.51 -25.27 20.10
N THR A 53 21.81 -25.14 21.24
CA THR A 53 20.51 -25.79 21.42
C THR A 53 19.46 -24.78 21.80
N VAL A 54 18.22 -25.00 21.31
CA VAL A 54 17.00 -24.31 21.76
C VAL A 54 16.20 -25.27 22.61
N LYS A 55 15.91 -24.88 23.84
CA LYS A 55 15.04 -25.66 24.72
C LYS A 55 13.57 -25.26 24.55
N ASN A 56 12.67 -26.15 24.96
CA ASN A 56 11.23 -25.92 24.87
C ASN A 56 10.79 -24.66 25.65
N ASN A 57 11.38 -24.40 26.83
CA ASN A 57 11.04 -23.19 27.60
C ASN A 57 11.45 -21.91 26.89
N GLU A 58 12.62 -21.87 26.28
CA GLU A 58 13.15 -20.69 25.57
C GLU A 58 12.24 -20.39 24.37
N LEU A 59 11.93 -21.42 23.58
CA LEU A 59 11.05 -21.28 22.44
C LEU A 59 9.63 -20.89 22.87
N TYR A 60 9.09 -21.54 23.91
CA TYR A 60 7.76 -21.23 24.43
C TYR A 60 7.65 -19.78 24.90
N LEU A 61 8.62 -19.27 25.68
CA LEU A 61 8.60 -17.89 26.13
C LEU A 61 8.65 -16.91 24.97
N THR A 62 9.52 -17.15 24.00
CA THR A 62 9.63 -16.30 22.79
C THR A 62 8.31 -16.29 22.01
N LEU A 63 7.74 -17.46 21.71
CA LEU A 63 6.52 -17.57 20.91
C LEU A 63 5.28 -17.08 21.69
N LYS A 64 5.23 -17.29 23.02
CA LYS A 64 4.16 -16.80 23.87
C LYS A 64 4.05 -15.28 23.84
N VAL A 65 5.17 -14.58 23.90
CA VAL A 65 5.20 -13.12 23.82
C VAL A 65 4.78 -12.63 22.43
N GLN A 66 5.26 -13.29 21.36
CA GLN A 66 5.01 -12.89 19.99
C GLN A 66 3.56 -13.13 19.53
N ALA A 67 3.01 -14.32 19.80
CA ALA A 67 1.75 -14.78 19.22
C ALA A 67 0.86 -15.56 20.21
N GLY A 68 1.25 -15.63 21.49
CA GLY A 68 0.59 -16.49 22.48
C GLY A 68 -0.86 -16.12 22.70
N THR A 69 -1.20 -14.84 22.77
CA THR A 69 -2.58 -14.40 23.05
C THR A 69 -3.51 -14.72 21.87
N ASP A 70 -3.11 -14.39 20.65
CA ASP A 70 -3.94 -14.66 19.46
C ASP A 70 -4.11 -16.17 19.24
N THR A 71 -3.02 -16.95 19.42
CA THR A 71 -3.09 -18.42 19.33
C THR A 71 -4.02 -19.00 20.40
N LEU A 72 -3.95 -18.51 21.66
CA LEU A 72 -4.86 -18.92 22.72
C LEU A 72 -6.31 -18.60 22.38
N LEU A 73 -6.59 -17.40 21.89
CA LEU A 73 -7.95 -17.01 21.51
C LEU A 73 -8.49 -17.89 20.37
N ASN A 74 -7.68 -18.18 19.35
CA ASN A 74 -8.06 -19.09 18.27
C ASN A 74 -8.46 -20.49 18.80
N ILE A 75 -7.70 -21.04 19.75
CA ILE A 75 -8.00 -22.33 20.37
C ILE A 75 -9.32 -22.26 21.16
N VAL A 76 -9.49 -21.20 21.94
CA VAL A 76 -10.67 -20.97 22.80
C VAL A 76 -11.91 -20.73 21.93
N ASP A 77 -11.81 -19.87 20.92
CA ASP A 77 -12.93 -19.54 20.03
C ASP A 77 -13.34 -20.76 19.20
N LYS A 78 -12.39 -21.52 18.66
CA LYS A 78 -12.65 -22.78 17.99
C LYS A 78 -13.43 -23.75 18.89
N TYR A 79 -13.07 -23.84 20.18
CA TYR A 79 -13.81 -24.63 21.16
C TYR A 79 -15.24 -24.10 21.40
N LEU A 80 -15.39 -22.80 21.64
CA LEU A 80 -16.67 -22.18 21.92
C LEU A 80 -17.65 -22.28 20.75
N ILE A 81 -17.21 -21.84 19.53
CA ILE A 81 -18.07 -21.81 18.35
C ILE A 81 -18.40 -23.21 17.81
N SER A 82 -17.70 -24.25 18.28
CA SER A 82 -18.06 -25.64 17.98
C SER A 82 -19.37 -26.07 18.63
N ASN A 83 -19.83 -25.36 19.67
CA ASN A 83 -21.09 -25.65 20.34
C ASN A 83 -21.66 -24.41 21.08
N VAL A 84 -22.23 -23.47 20.36
CA VAL A 84 -22.97 -22.35 20.94
C VAL A 84 -24.44 -22.72 20.97
N ASP A 85 -24.96 -22.97 22.17
CA ASP A 85 -26.38 -23.31 22.40
C ASP A 85 -26.91 -24.47 21.51
N GLY A 86 -26.03 -25.45 21.22
CA GLY A 86 -26.33 -26.63 20.39
C GLY A 86 -26.02 -26.44 18.88
N LYS A 87 -25.63 -25.28 18.46
CA LYS A 87 -25.20 -25.02 17.04
C LYS A 87 -23.68 -25.10 16.93
N ASN A 88 -23.21 -25.84 15.93
CA ASN A 88 -21.79 -25.96 15.59
C ASN A 88 -21.51 -25.13 14.33
N TYR A 89 -20.88 -23.97 14.50
CA TYR A 89 -20.58 -23.06 13.41
C TYR A 89 -19.44 -23.54 12.52
N LEU A 90 -18.46 -24.30 13.06
CA LEU A 90 -17.38 -24.88 12.23
C LEU A 90 -17.93 -25.84 11.18
N ASN A 91 -18.96 -26.60 11.54
CA ASN A 91 -19.60 -27.55 10.63
C ASN A 91 -20.60 -26.90 9.66
N SER A 92 -21.02 -25.66 9.95
CA SER A 92 -21.94 -24.94 9.06
C SER A 92 -21.22 -24.30 7.87
N VAL A 93 -19.89 -24.11 7.95
CA VAL A 93 -19.09 -23.56 6.85
C VAL A 93 -18.84 -24.63 5.79
N THR A 94 -19.28 -24.37 4.59
CA THR A 94 -19.14 -25.29 3.45
C THR A 94 -17.75 -25.20 2.83
N THR A 95 -17.37 -26.22 2.06
CA THR A 95 -16.11 -26.23 1.32
C THR A 95 -16.10 -25.16 0.20
N ASP A 96 -17.26 -24.89 -0.37
CA ASP A 96 -17.38 -23.89 -1.45
C ASP A 96 -17.18 -22.46 -0.91
N GLU A 97 -17.79 -22.14 0.24
CA GLU A 97 -17.55 -20.84 0.93
C GLU A 97 -16.07 -20.64 1.30
N ILE A 98 -15.39 -21.72 1.72
CA ILE A 98 -13.95 -21.65 2.01
C ILE A 98 -13.15 -21.36 0.75
N LYS A 99 -13.45 -22.04 -0.36
CA LYS A 99 -12.75 -21.82 -1.63
C LYS A 99 -12.98 -20.43 -2.16
N GLU A 100 -14.22 -19.94 -2.13
CA GLU A 100 -14.56 -18.59 -2.53
C GLU A 100 -13.78 -17.54 -1.72
N ALA A 101 -13.69 -17.71 -0.39
CA ALA A 101 -12.91 -16.82 0.46
C ALA A 101 -11.40 -16.87 0.17
N ILE A 102 -10.84 -18.03 -0.16
CA ILE A 102 -9.45 -18.18 -0.61
C ILE A 102 -9.24 -17.47 -1.94
N ASP A 103 -10.12 -17.69 -2.91
CA ASP A 103 -10.03 -17.07 -4.25
C ASP A 103 -10.14 -15.54 -4.17
N GLU A 104 -11.03 -15.04 -3.31
CA GLU A 104 -11.16 -13.61 -3.06
C GLU A 104 -9.87 -12.99 -2.47
N ASP A 105 -9.20 -13.71 -1.55
CA ASP A 105 -7.93 -13.25 -0.96
C ASP A 105 -6.77 -13.28 -1.97
N ILE A 106 -6.75 -14.26 -2.87
CA ILE A 106 -5.70 -14.40 -3.90
C ILE A 106 -5.93 -13.39 -5.03
N TYR A 107 -7.13 -13.38 -5.60
CA TYR A 107 -7.41 -12.70 -6.87
C TYR A 107 -8.20 -11.40 -6.72
N GLY A 108 -8.89 -11.19 -5.60
CA GLY A 108 -9.84 -10.07 -5.43
C GLY A 108 -11.21 -10.38 -6.05
N LYS A 109 -12.25 -9.62 -5.65
CA LYS A 109 -13.65 -9.86 -6.06
C LYS A 109 -13.93 -9.69 -7.56
N ASP A 110 -13.27 -8.76 -8.25
CA ASP A 110 -13.61 -8.33 -9.62
C ASP A 110 -12.37 -8.10 -10.49
N ALA A 111 -11.26 -8.77 -10.22
CA ALA A 111 -10.02 -8.54 -10.94
C ALA A 111 -10.02 -9.31 -12.29
N ASP A 112 -10.03 -8.58 -13.38
CA ASP A 112 -9.76 -9.13 -14.71
C ASP A 112 -8.25 -9.33 -14.86
N LEU A 113 -7.76 -10.48 -14.34
CA LEU A 113 -6.34 -10.82 -14.28
C LEU A 113 -5.97 -11.74 -15.43
N THR A 114 -4.81 -11.50 -16.02
CA THR A 114 -4.17 -12.44 -16.97
C THR A 114 -3.76 -13.74 -16.27
N ASP A 115 -3.51 -14.79 -17.02
CA ASP A 115 -3.06 -16.07 -16.44
C ASP A 115 -1.70 -15.90 -15.71
N GLU A 116 -0.80 -15.07 -16.24
CA GLU A 116 0.51 -14.78 -15.63
C GLU A 116 0.36 -14.03 -14.30
N GLU A 117 -0.53 -13.04 -14.22
CA GLU A 117 -0.84 -12.33 -12.97
C GLU A 117 -1.51 -13.23 -11.94
N LYS A 118 -2.31 -14.21 -12.37
CA LYS A 118 -2.90 -15.22 -11.45
C LYS A 118 -1.85 -16.14 -10.88
N ASP A 119 -0.93 -16.62 -11.72
CA ASP A 119 0.16 -17.49 -11.27
C ASP A 119 1.07 -16.75 -10.26
N GLU A 120 1.44 -15.48 -10.53
CA GLU A 120 2.24 -14.68 -9.62
C GLU A 120 1.54 -14.46 -8.26
N LYS A 121 0.24 -14.12 -8.27
CA LYS A 121 -0.53 -13.95 -7.03
C LYS A 121 -0.71 -15.22 -6.23
N LEU A 122 -0.86 -16.36 -6.92
CA LEU A 122 -0.93 -17.66 -6.29
C LEU A 122 0.39 -18.02 -5.61
N ASP A 123 1.52 -17.80 -6.30
CA ASP A 123 2.84 -18.05 -5.74
C ASP A 123 3.08 -17.17 -4.51
N GLU A 124 2.77 -15.86 -4.58
CA GLU A 124 2.85 -14.92 -3.45
C GLU A 124 1.99 -15.36 -2.26
N PHE A 125 0.77 -15.85 -2.53
CA PHE A 125 -0.12 -16.36 -1.49
C PHE A 125 0.46 -17.61 -0.81
N LEU A 126 0.92 -18.60 -1.57
CA LEU A 126 1.48 -19.85 -1.04
C LEU A 126 2.75 -19.59 -0.25
N GLU A 127 3.60 -18.68 -0.73
CA GLU A 127 4.79 -18.22 -0.01
C GLU A 127 4.42 -17.53 1.32
N THR A 128 3.39 -16.68 1.30
CA THR A 128 2.87 -16.04 2.52
C THR A 128 2.34 -17.06 3.52
N MET A 129 1.61 -18.08 3.06
CA MET A 129 1.12 -19.17 3.93
C MET A 129 2.27 -19.96 4.56
N PHE A 130 3.33 -20.19 3.81
CA PHE A 130 4.52 -20.83 4.34
C PHE A 130 5.21 -19.99 5.41
N VAL A 131 5.48 -18.72 5.12
CA VAL A 131 6.25 -17.84 6.01
C VAL A 131 5.47 -17.47 7.27
N SER A 132 4.18 -17.14 7.11
CA SER A 132 3.34 -16.65 8.23
C SER A 132 2.80 -17.77 9.10
N MET A 133 2.56 -18.95 8.53
CA MET A 133 1.86 -20.06 9.20
C MET A 133 2.58 -21.41 9.11
N ASN A 134 3.76 -21.45 8.51
CA ASN A 134 4.52 -22.69 8.27
C ASN A 134 3.68 -23.77 7.54
N ILE A 135 2.78 -23.35 6.65
CA ILE A 135 1.95 -24.23 5.83
C ILE A 135 2.64 -24.43 4.49
N GLU A 136 3.26 -25.59 4.27
CA GLU A 136 3.82 -25.98 2.99
C GLU A 136 2.71 -26.58 2.12
N ALA A 137 2.29 -25.84 1.11
CA ALA A 137 1.27 -26.25 0.16
C ALA A 137 1.68 -25.89 -1.27
N THR A 138 1.24 -26.69 -2.23
CA THR A 138 1.34 -26.44 -3.67
C THR A 138 -0.02 -26.19 -4.30
N ASP A 139 -1.07 -26.26 -3.50
CA ASP A 139 -2.46 -26.05 -3.86
C ASP A 139 -3.06 -25.07 -2.83
N PRO A 140 -3.68 -23.97 -3.27
CA PRO A 140 -4.30 -23.01 -2.35
C PRO A 140 -5.44 -23.62 -1.52
N TYR A 141 -5.99 -24.77 -1.98
CA TYR A 141 -7.03 -25.49 -1.27
C TYR A 141 -6.50 -26.64 -0.42
N ASP A 142 -5.22 -26.60 -0.03
CA ASP A 142 -4.68 -27.56 0.95
C ASP A 142 -5.51 -27.56 2.24
N SER A 143 -5.66 -28.72 2.85
CA SER A 143 -6.53 -28.91 4.02
C SER A 143 -6.17 -28.00 5.21
N LYS A 144 -4.89 -27.68 5.38
CA LYS A 144 -4.44 -26.78 6.47
C LYS A 144 -4.81 -25.33 6.19
N ILE A 145 -4.71 -24.89 4.94
CA ILE A 145 -5.18 -23.57 4.50
C ILE A 145 -6.69 -23.49 4.71
N GLN A 146 -7.43 -24.51 4.24
CA GLN A 146 -8.88 -24.57 4.45
C GLN A 146 -9.27 -24.53 5.93
N GLU A 147 -8.49 -25.12 6.85
CA GLU A 147 -8.77 -25.08 8.28
C GLU A 147 -8.66 -23.65 8.86
N VAL A 148 -7.69 -22.87 8.39
CA VAL A 148 -7.54 -21.45 8.79
C VAL A 148 -8.77 -20.63 8.37
N TYR A 149 -9.17 -20.75 7.10
CA TYR A 149 -10.35 -20.03 6.60
C TYR A 149 -11.66 -20.50 7.23
N ARG A 150 -11.78 -21.80 7.51
CA ARG A 150 -12.97 -22.35 8.20
C ARG A 150 -13.21 -21.70 9.54
N LEU A 151 -12.17 -21.47 10.36
CA LEU A 151 -12.31 -20.82 11.65
C LEU A 151 -12.83 -19.38 11.48
N SER A 152 -12.19 -18.60 10.64
CA SER A 152 -12.58 -17.20 10.39
C SER A 152 -14.01 -17.07 9.86
N LEU A 153 -14.40 -17.91 8.90
CA LEU A 153 -15.77 -17.93 8.37
C LEU A 153 -16.80 -18.37 9.42
N ALA A 154 -16.46 -19.35 10.27
CA ALA A 154 -17.34 -19.80 11.35
C ALA A 154 -17.55 -18.72 12.43
N GLU A 155 -16.50 -17.96 12.78
CA GLU A 155 -16.59 -16.81 13.67
C GLU A 155 -17.47 -15.71 13.07
N LYS A 156 -17.31 -15.43 11.77
CA LYS A 156 -18.14 -14.47 11.04
C LYS A 156 -19.61 -14.92 11.00
N ALA A 157 -19.86 -16.21 10.77
CA ALA A 157 -21.21 -16.78 10.78
C ALA A 157 -21.87 -16.69 12.18
N TYR A 158 -21.12 -16.95 13.26
CA TYR A 158 -21.58 -16.72 14.62
C TYR A 158 -21.95 -15.25 14.86
N ALA A 159 -21.07 -14.33 14.50
CA ALA A 159 -21.31 -12.90 14.68
C ALA A 159 -22.53 -12.42 13.86
N LYS A 160 -22.72 -12.95 12.64
CA LYS A 160 -23.92 -12.69 11.83
C LYS A 160 -25.19 -13.15 12.53
N ASP A 161 -25.22 -14.36 13.07
CA ASP A 161 -26.39 -14.85 13.82
C ASP A 161 -26.70 -13.99 15.05
N VAL A 162 -25.67 -13.53 15.77
CA VAL A 162 -25.85 -12.61 16.90
C VAL A 162 -26.44 -11.30 16.41
N LEU A 163 -25.92 -10.74 15.33
CA LEU A 163 -26.41 -9.50 14.76
C LEU A 163 -27.87 -9.61 14.31
N VAL A 164 -28.23 -10.66 13.60
CA VAL A 164 -29.63 -10.93 13.19
C VAL A 164 -30.54 -10.96 14.39
N LYS A 165 -30.12 -11.58 15.50
CA LYS A 165 -30.88 -11.63 16.73
C LYS A 165 -31.03 -10.27 17.42
N GLU A 166 -29.93 -9.51 17.52
CA GLU A 166 -29.94 -8.15 18.09
C GLU A 166 -30.85 -7.20 17.30
N VAL A 167 -30.82 -7.33 16.01
CA VAL A 167 -31.65 -6.59 15.06
C VAL A 167 -33.11 -6.89 15.32
N LYS A 168 -33.49 -8.17 15.39
CA LYS A 168 -34.85 -8.58 15.64
C LYS A 168 -35.34 -8.14 17.01
N GLU A 169 -34.56 -8.32 18.08
CA GLU A 169 -34.94 -7.90 19.44
C GLU A 169 -35.15 -6.38 19.52
N ARG A 170 -34.39 -5.60 18.77
CA ARG A 170 -34.55 -4.13 18.69
C ARG A 170 -35.83 -3.75 17.95
N ASP A 171 -36.15 -4.43 16.87
CA ASP A 171 -37.35 -4.20 16.07
C ASP A 171 -38.60 -4.59 16.87
N ASP A 172 -38.58 -5.72 17.55
CA ASP A 172 -39.66 -6.17 18.43
C ASP A 172 -39.93 -5.16 19.57
N LYS A 173 -38.87 -4.64 20.22
CA LYS A 173 -39.01 -3.61 21.28
C LYS A 173 -39.59 -2.30 20.75
N TYR A 174 -39.21 -1.92 19.54
CA TYR A 174 -39.74 -0.73 18.90
C TYR A 174 -41.23 -0.91 18.53
N ALA A 175 -41.59 -2.04 17.98
CA ALA A 175 -43.00 -2.37 17.69
C ALA A 175 -43.88 -2.35 18.95
N GLU A 176 -43.39 -2.91 20.05
CA GLU A 176 -44.07 -2.82 21.35
C GLU A 176 -44.26 -1.37 21.80
N TYR A 177 -43.20 -0.54 21.70
CA TYR A 177 -43.26 0.89 22.04
C TYR A 177 -44.26 1.63 21.15
N GLU A 178 -44.26 1.39 19.87
CA GLU A 178 -45.18 2.06 18.92
C GLU A 178 -46.66 1.68 19.17
N ALA A 179 -46.90 0.46 19.62
CA ALA A 179 -48.25 0.01 19.99
C ALA A 179 -48.79 0.65 21.29
N MET A 180 -47.95 1.32 22.10
CA MET A 180 -48.34 2.01 23.32
C MET A 180 -49.14 3.29 23.04
N ASP A 181 -50.12 3.58 23.89
CA ASP A 181 -50.79 4.89 23.87
C ASP A 181 -49.85 6.02 24.34
N ALA A 182 -50.21 7.28 24.02
CA ALA A 182 -49.41 8.46 24.36
C ALA A 182 -49.08 8.58 25.88
N SER A 183 -49.97 8.11 26.77
CA SER A 183 -49.76 8.14 28.21
C SER A 183 -48.76 7.09 28.67
N ALA A 184 -48.74 5.93 28.04
CA ALA A 184 -47.78 4.86 28.27
C ALA A 184 -46.40 5.23 27.70
N LYS A 185 -46.33 5.74 26.47
CA LYS A 185 -45.09 6.23 25.83
C LYS A 185 -44.39 7.30 26.66
N ALA A 186 -45.11 8.21 27.26
CA ALA A 186 -44.56 9.27 28.13
C ALA A 186 -43.88 8.75 29.43
N LYS A 187 -44.08 7.49 29.80
CA LYS A 187 -43.55 6.87 31.04
C LYS A 187 -42.35 5.96 30.81
N VAL A 188 -42.04 5.66 29.58
CA VAL A 188 -40.95 4.79 29.19
C VAL A 188 -40.00 5.53 28.27
N GLU A 189 -38.73 5.20 28.35
CA GLU A 189 -37.76 5.70 27.40
C GLU A 189 -38.02 5.11 26.02
N ASN A 190 -37.95 5.90 24.99
CA ASN A 190 -38.04 5.40 23.61
C ASN A 190 -36.86 4.42 23.37
N PRO A 191 -37.12 3.13 23.13
CA PRO A 191 -36.08 2.10 23.05
C PRO A 191 -35.16 2.33 21.83
N VAL A 192 -35.65 3.08 20.82
CA VAL A 192 -34.90 3.38 19.62
C VAL A 192 -35.32 4.73 19.08
N THR A 193 -34.42 5.71 19.11
CA THR A 193 -34.64 7.04 18.52
C THR A 193 -34.76 6.99 16.99
N SER A 194 -34.24 5.93 16.37
CA SER A 194 -34.37 5.65 14.94
C SER A 194 -34.33 4.13 14.76
N PRO A 195 -35.48 3.47 14.56
CA PRO A 195 -35.52 2.02 14.36
C PRO A 195 -34.75 1.65 13.12
N TYR A 196 -34.01 0.58 13.20
CA TYR A 196 -33.21 0.10 12.05
C TYR A 196 -34.12 -0.37 10.91
N PHE A 197 -35.32 -0.84 11.24
CA PHE A 197 -36.18 -1.62 10.36
C PHE A 197 -37.61 -1.09 10.26
N ALA A 198 -37.89 0.14 10.62
CA ALA A 198 -39.16 0.75 10.27
C ALA A 198 -39.33 0.85 8.75
N ASP A 199 -40.56 0.67 8.29
CA ASP A 199 -40.88 0.80 6.85
C ASP A 199 -40.32 2.10 6.23
N SER A 200 -40.22 3.18 7.01
CA SER A 200 -39.57 4.44 6.57
C SER A 200 -38.07 4.29 6.22
N LYS A 201 -37.36 3.33 6.81
CA LYS A 201 -35.94 3.08 6.48
C LYS A 201 -35.80 2.31 5.17
N TYR A 202 -36.61 1.28 4.99
CA TYR A 202 -36.65 0.53 3.74
C TYR A 202 -37.11 1.44 2.59
N GLN A 203 -38.17 2.20 2.82
CA GLN A 203 -38.63 3.18 1.86
C GLN A 203 -37.55 4.21 1.53
N ALA A 204 -36.86 4.79 2.52
CA ALA A 204 -35.83 5.79 2.30
C ALA A 204 -34.64 5.22 1.50
N LYS A 205 -34.23 3.95 1.74
CA LYS A 205 -33.22 3.29 0.94
C LYS A 205 -33.71 3.01 -0.48
N TYR A 206 -34.91 2.40 -0.58
CA TYR A 206 -35.51 2.13 -1.88
C TYR A 206 -35.63 3.41 -2.73
N GLU A 207 -36.11 4.51 -2.15
CA GLU A 207 -36.24 5.80 -2.81
C GLU A 207 -34.87 6.43 -3.14
N LYS A 208 -33.82 6.08 -2.38
CA LYS A 208 -32.45 6.49 -2.66
C LYS A 208 -31.85 5.69 -3.82
N ASP A 209 -32.12 4.39 -3.91
CA ASP A 209 -31.47 3.47 -4.83
C ASP A 209 -32.30 3.23 -6.11
N ASN A 210 -33.62 3.40 -6.05
CA ASN A 210 -34.52 3.33 -7.22
C ASN A 210 -34.79 4.73 -7.79
N TYR A 211 -34.09 5.04 -8.82
CA TYR A 211 -34.19 6.30 -9.52
C TYR A 211 -35.03 6.16 -10.80
N ASN A 212 -35.60 7.28 -11.24
CA ASN A 212 -36.11 7.36 -12.56
C ASN A 212 -34.99 7.11 -13.58
N GLU A 213 -35.32 6.40 -14.64
CA GLU A 213 -34.45 6.25 -15.80
C GLU A 213 -34.86 7.27 -16.87
N TYR A 214 -33.86 7.78 -17.54
CA TYR A 214 -34.04 8.83 -18.53
C TYR A 214 -33.47 8.39 -19.87
N ASN A 215 -34.19 8.61 -20.93
CA ASN A 215 -33.64 8.55 -22.27
C ASN A 215 -33.47 10.00 -22.77
N ALA A 216 -32.21 10.43 -22.90
CA ALA A 216 -31.84 11.78 -23.23
C ALA A 216 -30.60 11.86 -24.12
N ILE A 217 -30.60 12.79 -25.08
CA ILE A 217 -29.40 13.08 -25.87
C ILE A 217 -28.74 14.30 -25.26
N ILE A 218 -27.53 14.12 -24.76
CA ILE A 218 -26.72 15.17 -24.10
C ILE A 218 -25.45 15.37 -24.93
N VAL A 219 -25.22 16.60 -25.40
CA VAL A 219 -24.06 16.92 -26.23
C VAL A 219 -23.34 18.13 -25.64
N THR A 220 -22.14 17.95 -25.13
CA THR A 220 -21.35 18.97 -24.46
C THR A 220 -20.10 19.34 -25.27
N PHE A 221 -19.83 20.62 -25.39
CA PHE A 221 -18.68 21.19 -26.09
C PHE A 221 -17.78 21.96 -25.13
N PRO A 222 -16.46 21.95 -25.32
CA PRO A 222 -15.51 22.66 -24.46
C PRO A 222 -15.47 24.18 -24.69
N SER A 223 -16.29 24.71 -25.57
CA SER A 223 -16.46 26.16 -25.75
C SER A 223 -17.75 26.52 -26.50
N TYR A 224 -18.28 27.72 -26.23
CA TYR A 224 -19.42 28.28 -26.95
C TYR A 224 -19.16 28.36 -28.46
N ARG A 225 -17.91 28.66 -28.86
CA ARG A 225 -17.50 28.71 -30.24
C ARG A 225 -17.66 27.37 -30.96
N LEU A 226 -17.19 26.28 -30.34
CA LEU A 226 -17.33 24.93 -30.92
C LEU A 226 -18.77 24.46 -31.00
N ALA A 227 -19.59 24.75 -29.97
CA ALA A 227 -21.02 24.47 -29.98
C ALA A 227 -21.72 25.14 -31.15
N ASN A 228 -21.41 26.41 -31.43
CA ASN A 228 -21.98 27.14 -32.58
C ASN A 228 -21.45 26.64 -33.94
N ILE A 229 -20.20 26.23 -34.05
CA ILE A 229 -19.67 25.61 -35.25
C ILE A 229 -20.42 24.31 -35.54
N ALA A 230 -20.66 23.50 -34.50
CA ALA A 230 -21.40 22.25 -34.62
C ALA A 230 -22.84 22.48 -35.11
N LEU A 231 -23.55 23.46 -34.57
CA LEU A 231 -24.89 23.86 -35.06
C LEU A 231 -24.89 24.24 -36.54
N GLN A 232 -23.93 25.06 -36.94
CA GLN A 232 -23.77 25.43 -38.35
C GLN A 232 -23.50 24.22 -39.23
N SER A 233 -22.65 23.27 -38.75
CA SER A 233 -22.31 22.07 -39.51
C SER A 233 -23.47 21.13 -39.77
N ILE A 234 -24.41 21.03 -38.81
CA ILE A 234 -25.65 20.25 -38.99
C ILE A 234 -26.77 21.02 -39.68
N GLY A 235 -26.51 22.27 -40.06
CA GLY A 235 -27.41 23.10 -40.87
C GLY A 235 -28.71 23.55 -40.19
N VAL A 236 -28.67 23.82 -38.86
CA VAL A 236 -29.82 24.35 -38.09
C VAL A 236 -29.67 25.84 -37.84
N THR A 237 -30.82 26.52 -37.80
CA THR A 237 -30.91 27.91 -37.37
C THR A 237 -31.67 27.99 -36.06
N VAL A 238 -31.21 28.78 -35.13
CA VAL A 238 -31.89 28.97 -33.84
C VAL A 238 -32.72 30.24 -33.85
N GLU A 239 -34.00 30.13 -33.48
CA GLU A 239 -34.94 31.24 -33.29
C GLU A 239 -35.66 31.03 -31.95
N ASP A 240 -35.59 32.01 -31.05
CA ASP A 240 -36.21 31.97 -29.72
C ASP A 240 -35.86 30.70 -28.91
N GLY A 241 -34.58 30.27 -28.97
CA GLY A 241 -34.07 29.11 -28.24
C GLY A 241 -34.48 27.76 -28.82
N LYS A 242 -35.15 27.74 -29.96
CA LYS A 242 -35.58 26.53 -30.68
C LYS A 242 -34.96 26.45 -32.08
N TRP A 243 -34.95 25.27 -32.67
CA TRP A 243 -34.45 25.05 -34.01
C TRP A 243 -35.59 25.31 -35.02
N ALA A 244 -35.40 26.32 -35.84
CA ALA A 244 -36.43 26.84 -36.71
C ALA A 244 -36.81 25.88 -37.83
N GLY A 245 -38.14 25.77 -38.14
CA GLY A 245 -38.69 25.05 -39.29
C GLY A 245 -38.54 23.50 -39.25
N LEU A 246 -38.18 22.92 -38.12
CA LEU A 246 -38.03 21.48 -37.95
C LEU A 246 -39.22 20.86 -37.23
N SER A 247 -39.64 19.66 -37.67
CA SER A 247 -40.58 18.83 -36.89
C SER A 247 -39.83 18.15 -35.73
N ASP A 248 -40.59 17.62 -34.74
CA ASP A 248 -40.03 16.95 -33.59
C ASP A 248 -39.09 15.81 -33.98
N ASP A 249 -39.44 14.99 -34.95
CA ASP A 249 -38.58 13.90 -35.42
C ASP A 249 -37.31 14.40 -36.14
N GLN A 250 -37.43 15.52 -36.85
CA GLN A 250 -36.25 16.17 -37.44
C GLN A 250 -35.33 16.76 -36.37
N VAL A 251 -35.88 17.30 -35.30
CA VAL A 251 -35.11 17.77 -34.15
C VAL A 251 -34.30 16.60 -33.53
N VAL A 252 -34.95 15.46 -33.29
CA VAL A 252 -34.29 14.27 -32.77
C VAL A 252 -33.16 13.81 -33.71
N SER A 253 -33.45 13.70 -35.01
CA SER A 253 -32.45 13.32 -36.00
C SER A 253 -31.25 14.28 -36.02
N LYS A 254 -31.50 15.58 -35.87
CA LYS A 254 -30.45 16.59 -35.80
C LYS A 254 -29.67 16.55 -34.50
N PHE A 255 -30.28 16.17 -33.35
CA PHE A 255 -29.54 15.90 -32.11
C PHE A 255 -28.65 14.69 -32.22
N ILE A 256 -29.08 13.60 -32.87
CA ILE A 256 -28.21 12.44 -33.15
C ILE A 256 -27.09 12.86 -34.11
N GLU A 257 -27.37 13.69 -35.13
CA GLU A 257 -26.33 14.24 -36.01
C GLU A 257 -25.32 15.10 -35.22
N LEU A 258 -25.80 15.94 -34.28
CA LEU A 258 -24.97 16.78 -33.42
C LEU A 258 -24.13 15.93 -32.48
N TYR A 259 -24.70 14.86 -31.91
CA TYR A 259 -24.00 13.89 -31.12
C TYR A 259 -22.87 13.23 -31.93
N ASN A 260 -23.17 12.66 -33.08
CA ASN A 260 -22.19 12.06 -33.99
C ASN A 260 -21.13 13.06 -34.46
N TYR A 261 -21.48 14.33 -34.65
CA TYR A 261 -20.53 15.38 -34.99
C TYR A 261 -19.48 15.55 -33.85
N ASN A 262 -19.94 15.58 -32.61
CA ASN A 262 -19.08 15.83 -31.45
C ASN A 262 -18.23 14.62 -31.11
N TYR A 263 -18.82 13.43 -31.12
CA TYR A 263 -18.16 12.20 -30.68
C TYR A 263 -17.44 11.46 -31.80
N GLY A 264 -17.69 11.76 -33.07
CA GLY A 264 -16.89 11.37 -34.24
C GLY A 264 -16.64 9.87 -34.42
N TYR A 265 -17.33 9.00 -33.69
CA TYR A 265 -17.07 7.59 -33.73
C TYR A 265 -17.53 6.95 -35.03
N LYS A 266 -16.61 6.21 -35.65
CA LYS A 266 -16.85 5.45 -36.85
C LYS A 266 -17.99 4.46 -36.68
N GLY A 267 -19.06 4.66 -37.44
CA GLY A 267 -20.01 3.61 -37.76
C GLY A 267 -21.04 3.25 -36.68
N LEU A 268 -21.21 4.08 -35.63
CA LEU A 268 -22.36 3.92 -34.75
C LEU A 268 -23.62 4.37 -35.50
N ASP A 269 -24.50 3.43 -35.81
CA ASP A 269 -25.85 3.70 -36.31
C ASP A 269 -26.75 4.03 -35.12
N LEU A 270 -26.53 5.20 -34.53
CA LEU A 270 -27.22 5.64 -33.32
C LEU A 270 -28.69 5.97 -33.66
N ASN A 271 -29.58 5.45 -32.85
CA ASN A 271 -30.98 5.78 -32.84
C ASN A 271 -31.47 6.06 -31.42
N VAL A 272 -32.76 6.41 -31.28
CA VAL A 272 -33.33 6.79 -29.97
C VAL A 272 -33.29 5.70 -28.91
N GLU A 273 -33.07 4.43 -29.29
CA GLU A 273 -33.00 3.29 -28.41
C GLU A 273 -31.53 2.88 -28.05
N SER A 274 -30.55 3.68 -28.51
CA SER A 274 -29.14 3.39 -28.23
C SER A 274 -28.84 3.58 -26.75
N GLU A 275 -28.04 2.67 -26.20
CA GLU A 275 -27.67 2.70 -24.77
C GLU A 275 -26.93 3.97 -24.34
N GLU A 276 -26.24 4.63 -25.26
CA GLU A 276 -25.58 5.92 -25.00
C GLU A 276 -26.56 7.04 -24.58
N PHE A 277 -27.84 6.86 -24.80
CA PHE A 277 -28.88 7.83 -24.43
C PHE A 277 -29.70 7.42 -23.22
N HIS A 278 -29.43 6.24 -22.65
CA HIS A 278 -30.04 5.78 -21.43
C HIS A 278 -29.20 6.19 -20.22
N PHE A 279 -29.84 6.76 -19.23
CA PHE A 279 -29.20 7.20 -18.01
C PHE A 279 -30.05 6.82 -16.80
N THR A 280 -29.45 6.16 -15.83
CA THR A 280 -29.96 6.17 -14.46
C THR A 280 -29.77 7.57 -13.85
N GLN A 281 -30.46 7.87 -12.77
CA GLN A 281 -30.28 9.15 -12.07
C GLN A 281 -28.83 9.34 -11.61
N SER A 282 -28.17 8.25 -11.20
CA SER A 282 -26.78 8.28 -10.74
C SER A 282 -25.82 8.63 -11.89
N GLU A 283 -25.96 7.97 -13.03
CA GLU A 283 -25.17 8.27 -14.22
C GLU A 283 -25.38 9.69 -14.72
N LEU A 284 -26.64 10.16 -14.72
CA LEU A 284 -26.96 11.52 -15.11
C LEU A 284 -26.31 12.56 -14.17
N ASN A 285 -26.32 12.30 -12.86
CA ASN A 285 -25.61 13.12 -11.86
C ASN A 285 -24.09 13.12 -12.07
N ALA A 286 -23.52 11.97 -12.45
CA ALA A 286 -22.10 11.82 -12.74
C ALA A 286 -21.68 12.61 -13.99
N VAL A 287 -22.55 12.73 -15.00
CA VAL A 287 -22.29 13.61 -16.15
C VAL A 287 -22.13 15.06 -15.69
N ASN A 288 -23.12 15.61 -15.04
CA ASN A 288 -23.07 16.97 -14.44
C ASN A 288 -24.36 17.28 -13.65
N ALA A 289 -24.24 17.79 -12.44
CA ALA A 289 -25.38 18.11 -11.57
C ALA A 289 -26.37 19.14 -12.17
N ASN A 290 -25.89 20.12 -12.95
CA ASN A 290 -26.75 21.10 -13.62
C ASN A 290 -27.54 20.47 -14.78
N ILE A 291 -26.93 19.53 -15.51
CA ILE A 291 -27.59 18.76 -16.57
C ILE A 291 -28.66 17.87 -15.92
N ALA A 292 -28.30 17.11 -14.88
CA ALA A 292 -29.23 16.25 -14.14
C ALA A 292 -30.46 17.03 -13.63
N THR A 293 -30.26 18.18 -13.01
CA THR A 293 -31.36 19.06 -12.54
C THR A 293 -32.26 19.54 -13.68
N ARG A 294 -31.69 19.83 -14.86
CA ARG A 294 -32.49 20.24 -16.00
C ARG A 294 -33.32 19.08 -16.53
N VAL A 295 -32.71 17.92 -16.79
CA VAL A 295 -33.41 16.73 -17.32
C VAL A 295 -34.51 16.28 -16.35
N LYS A 296 -34.22 16.30 -15.06
CA LYS A 296 -35.14 15.83 -14.02
C LYS A 296 -36.27 16.80 -13.74
N ASP A 297 -35.94 18.07 -13.47
CA ASP A 297 -36.87 19.01 -12.82
C ASP A 297 -37.42 20.09 -13.76
N LYS A 298 -36.81 20.31 -14.93
CA LYS A 298 -37.12 21.44 -15.81
C LYS A 298 -37.56 21.06 -17.19
N MET A 299 -37.31 19.79 -17.59
CA MET A 299 -37.66 19.30 -18.92
C MET A 299 -38.85 18.35 -18.88
N VAL A 300 -39.71 18.44 -19.88
CA VAL A 300 -40.74 17.45 -20.17
C VAL A 300 -40.26 16.48 -21.23
N CYS A 301 -40.93 15.34 -21.41
CA CYS A 301 -40.58 14.39 -22.43
C CYS A 301 -41.00 14.86 -23.81
N LYS A 302 -40.37 14.35 -24.86
CA LYS A 302 -40.78 14.61 -26.26
C LYS A 302 -42.27 14.37 -26.44
N GLY A 303 -42.98 15.30 -27.01
CA GLY A 303 -44.42 15.24 -27.29
C GLY A 303 -45.31 15.77 -26.15
N GLU A 304 -44.76 16.18 -25.02
CA GLU A 304 -45.48 16.86 -23.94
C GLU A 304 -45.41 18.38 -24.10
N GLU A 305 -46.37 19.10 -23.49
CA GLU A 305 -46.38 20.55 -23.51
C GLU A 305 -45.31 21.12 -22.55
N GLY A 306 -44.30 21.77 -23.12
CA GLY A 306 -43.18 22.34 -22.34
C GLY A 306 -41.84 22.33 -23.09
N THR A 307 -40.78 22.47 -22.34
CA THR A 307 -39.41 22.46 -22.89
C THR A 307 -38.86 21.03 -22.84
N TRP A 308 -38.82 20.36 -23.97
CA TRP A 308 -38.28 19.01 -24.10
C TRP A 308 -36.87 18.97 -24.73
N TYR A 309 -36.37 20.10 -25.25
CA TYR A 309 -34.97 20.27 -25.64
C TYR A 309 -34.50 21.71 -25.50
N TYR A 310 -33.22 21.87 -25.33
CA TYR A 310 -32.51 23.15 -25.38
C TYR A 310 -31.81 23.28 -26.73
N GLY A 311 -32.30 24.09 -27.61
CA GLY A 311 -31.76 24.34 -28.95
C GLY A 311 -30.59 25.31 -28.97
N GLU A 312 -30.37 26.07 -27.90
CA GLU A 312 -29.17 26.89 -27.67
C GLU A 312 -28.27 26.22 -26.64
N PRO A 313 -26.93 26.27 -26.83
CA PRO A 313 -26.01 25.72 -25.85
C PRO A 313 -26.03 26.61 -24.61
N PHE A 314 -26.20 26.01 -23.45
CA PHE A 314 -26.12 26.66 -22.16
C PHE A 314 -24.85 26.23 -21.41
N GLU A 315 -24.33 27.13 -20.59
CA GLU A 315 -23.11 26.87 -19.79
C GLU A 315 -23.39 25.85 -18.69
N THR A 316 -22.50 24.84 -18.60
CA THR A 316 -22.51 23.81 -17.55
C THR A 316 -21.14 23.77 -16.86
N GLY A 317 -21.11 23.98 -15.53
CA GLY A 317 -19.86 23.99 -14.76
C GLY A 317 -19.24 25.39 -14.61
N SER A 318 -18.03 25.46 -14.05
CA SER A 318 -17.33 26.71 -13.80
C SER A 318 -16.60 27.23 -15.05
N GLY A 319 -17.37 27.72 -16.02
CA GLY A 319 -16.82 28.70 -16.93
C GLY A 319 -16.37 28.27 -18.31
N SER A 320 -16.67 27.09 -18.84
CA SER A 320 -16.27 26.79 -20.23
C SER A 320 -17.00 25.66 -20.96
N LEU A 321 -17.91 24.94 -20.33
CA LEU A 321 -18.64 23.87 -21.00
C LEU A 321 -20.03 24.32 -21.45
N TYR A 322 -20.36 23.95 -22.68
CA TYR A 322 -21.62 24.37 -23.33
C TYR A 322 -22.37 23.14 -23.82
N THR A 323 -23.59 22.94 -23.32
CA THR A 323 -24.33 21.70 -23.48
C THR A 323 -25.66 21.92 -24.19
N PHE A 324 -26.01 21.01 -25.09
CA PHE A 324 -27.36 20.82 -25.65
C PHE A 324 -27.98 19.61 -25.00
N ILE A 325 -29.27 19.66 -24.69
CA ILE A 325 -30.02 18.53 -24.12
C ILE A 325 -31.32 18.33 -24.86
N LEU A 326 -31.65 17.06 -25.11
CA LEU A 326 -32.97 16.64 -25.58
C LEU A 326 -33.43 15.48 -24.69
N LYS A 327 -34.61 15.58 -24.09
CA LYS A 327 -35.25 14.53 -23.29
C LYS A 327 -36.26 13.78 -24.13
N LEU A 328 -36.00 12.49 -24.39
CA LEU A 328 -36.86 11.63 -25.17
C LEU A 328 -38.00 11.05 -24.32
N SER A 329 -37.64 10.39 -23.24
CA SER A 329 -38.59 9.73 -22.35
C SER A 329 -38.06 9.68 -20.91
N GLU A 330 -38.97 9.34 -20.01
CA GLU A 330 -38.65 9.07 -18.60
C GLU A 330 -39.45 7.86 -18.16
N THR A 331 -38.75 6.88 -17.60
CA THR A 331 -39.34 5.75 -16.89
C THR A 331 -39.31 6.09 -15.40
N LYS A 332 -40.45 6.31 -14.80
CA LYS A 332 -40.54 6.62 -13.37
C LYS A 332 -40.31 5.34 -12.57
N ALA A 333 -39.46 5.44 -11.59
CA ALA A 333 -39.33 4.41 -10.57
C ALA A 333 -40.66 4.17 -9.90
N LYS A 334 -40.98 2.90 -9.61
CA LYS A 334 -42.22 2.54 -8.91
C LYS A 334 -42.16 3.14 -7.51
N ALA A 335 -43.20 3.85 -7.09
CA ALA A 335 -43.23 4.42 -5.75
C ALA A 335 -43.30 3.28 -4.71
N TRP A 336 -42.68 3.46 -3.52
CA TRP A 336 -42.75 2.46 -2.44
C TRP A 336 -44.21 2.05 -2.12
N ALA A 337 -45.12 2.99 -2.16
CA ALA A 337 -46.54 2.73 -1.90
C ALA A 337 -47.20 1.80 -2.94
N ASP A 338 -46.66 1.75 -4.15
CA ASP A 338 -47.19 0.99 -5.28
C ASP A 338 -46.54 -0.40 -5.43
N LEU A 339 -45.55 -0.73 -4.58
CA LEU A 339 -44.96 -2.06 -4.49
C LEU A 339 -45.93 -3.05 -3.86
N THR A 340 -45.95 -4.27 -4.38
CA THR A 340 -46.64 -5.38 -3.74
C THR A 340 -46.00 -5.75 -2.41
N ASP A 341 -46.68 -6.50 -1.58
CA ASP A 341 -46.10 -6.96 -0.31
C ASP A 341 -44.85 -7.85 -0.54
N GLU A 342 -44.85 -8.65 -1.63
CA GLU A 342 -43.70 -9.50 -1.99
C GLU A 342 -42.48 -8.65 -2.42
N GLU A 343 -42.71 -7.59 -3.21
CA GLU A 343 -41.65 -6.67 -3.62
C GLU A 343 -41.08 -5.91 -2.40
N LYS A 344 -41.95 -5.45 -1.50
CA LYS A 344 -41.50 -4.79 -0.26
C LYS A 344 -40.65 -5.72 0.64
N GLU A 345 -41.06 -6.97 0.77
CA GLU A 345 -40.28 -7.95 1.54
C GLU A 345 -38.94 -8.26 0.86
N ALA A 346 -38.87 -8.30 -0.48
CA ALA A 346 -37.59 -8.44 -1.18
C ALA A 346 -36.67 -7.23 -0.94
N GLU A 347 -37.17 -6.00 -1.03
CA GLU A 347 -36.39 -4.79 -0.76
C GLU A 347 -35.94 -4.70 0.72
N LYS A 348 -36.76 -5.16 1.64
CA LYS A 348 -36.36 -5.29 3.05
C LYS A 348 -35.22 -6.28 3.22
N ALA A 349 -35.28 -7.43 2.55
CA ALA A 349 -34.21 -8.43 2.60
C ALA A 349 -32.90 -7.86 2.06
N ASN A 350 -32.93 -7.20 0.91
CA ASN A 350 -31.77 -6.53 0.34
C ASN A 350 -31.15 -5.50 1.30
N TYR A 351 -32.00 -4.67 1.91
CA TYR A 351 -31.55 -3.70 2.91
C TYR A 351 -30.87 -4.35 4.11
N LEU A 352 -31.43 -5.48 4.60
CA LEU A 352 -30.87 -6.20 5.72
C LEU A 352 -29.54 -6.84 5.37
N ASP A 353 -29.40 -7.39 4.18
CA ASP A 353 -28.14 -7.99 3.73
C ASP A 353 -27.02 -6.94 3.65
N ASP A 354 -27.29 -5.77 3.06
CA ASP A 354 -26.35 -4.65 3.05
C ASP A 354 -25.99 -4.19 4.48
N LEU A 355 -26.99 -4.06 5.35
CA LEU A 355 -26.78 -3.66 6.75
C LEU A 355 -25.92 -4.67 7.51
N TYR A 356 -26.14 -5.96 7.28
CA TYR A 356 -25.31 -6.99 7.91
C TYR A 356 -23.88 -6.94 7.37
N GLU A 357 -23.69 -6.76 6.07
CA GLU A 357 -22.38 -6.64 5.48
C GLU A 357 -21.62 -5.42 6.02
N ASP A 358 -22.25 -4.27 6.08
CA ASP A 358 -21.68 -3.03 6.63
C ASP A 358 -21.35 -3.12 8.11
N THR A 359 -22.15 -3.87 8.90
CA THR A 359 -22.00 -3.97 10.35
C THR A 359 -20.99 -5.04 10.77
N LEU A 360 -20.83 -6.12 9.98
CA LEU A 360 -19.92 -7.24 10.30
C LEU A 360 -18.43 -6.87 10.10
N THR A 361 -18.02 -5.76 10.68
CA THR A 361 -16.62 -5.32 10.70
C THR A 361 -15.79 -6.19 11.65
N SER A 362 -14.46 -6.17 11.47
CA SER A 362 -13.52 -6.86 12.40
C SER A 362 -13.69 -6.40 13.85
N ALA A 363 -14.04 -5.13 14.08
CA ALA A 363 -14.30 -4.60 15.42
C ALA A 363 -15.58 -5.18 16.03
N TYR A 364 -16.65 -5.32 15.24
CA TYR A 364 -17.89 -5.96 15.69
C TYR A 364 -17.65 -7.44 16.03
N LEU A 365 -16.97 -8.17 15.14
CA LEU A 365 -16.60 -9.56 15.34
C LEU A 365 -15.81 -9.75 16.64
N ALA A 366 -14.74 -8.95 16.83
CA ALA A 366 -13.92 -8.99 18.04
C ALA A 366 -14.75 -8.73 19.31
N THR A 367 -15.70 -7.79 19.26
CA THR A 367 -16.63 -7.51 20.37
C THR A 367 -17.51 -8.73 20.67
N LYS A 368 -18.13 -9.35 19.67
CA LYS A 368 -19.03 -10.50 19.87
C LYS A 368 -18.30 -11.75 20.37
N LEU A 369 -17.09 -11.99 19.90
CA LEU A 369 -16.26 -13.07 20.45
C LEU A 369 -15.83 -12.78 21.90
N ALA A 370 -15.49 -11.52 22.23
CA ALA A 370 -15.17 -11.14 23.61
C ALA A 370 -16.38 -11.30 24.54
N GLU A 371 -17.58 -10.90 24.10
CA GLU A 371 -18.85 -11.11 24.83
C GLU A 371 -19.12 -12.60 25.01
N LEU A 372 -18.91 -13.43 24.00
CA LEU A 372 -19.06 -14.88 24.08
C LEU A 372 -18.15 -15.46 25.16
N ARG A 373 -16.86 -15.17 25.09
CA ARG A 373 -15.84 -15.62 26.06
C ARG A 373 -16.21 -15.20 27.48
N ALA A 374 -16.60 -13.93 27.67
CA ALA A 374 -17.01 -13.40 28.97
C ALA A 374 -18.26 -14.12 29.50
N SER A 375 -19.30 -14.33 28.67
CA SER A 375 -20.55 -15.03 29.05
C SER A 375 -20.32 -16.49 29.45
N LYS A 376 -19.28 -17.12 28.87
CA LYS A 376 -18.90 -18.52 29.13
C LYS A 376 -17.87 -18.66 30.27
N GLY A 377 -17.54 -17.55 30.95
CA GLY A 377 -16.69 -17.56 32.15
C GLY A 377 -15.20 -17.80 31.80
N PHE A 378 -14.74 -17.24 30.71
CA PHE A 378 -13.32 -17.30 30.27
C PHE A 378 -12.41 -16.72 31.33
N LYS A 379 -11.33 -17.45 31.66
CA LYS A 379 -10.29 -17.06 32.60
C LYS A 379 -8.93 -17.35 32.02
N ILE A 380 -7.98 -16.44 32.26
CA ILE A 380 -6.56 -16.58 31.88
C ILE A 380 -5.72 -16.64 33.14
N TYR A 381 -4.82 -17.62 33.23
CA TYR A 381 -3.95 -17.85 34.40
C TYR A 381 -2.51 -17.41 34.15
N ASP A 382 -2.11 -17.21 32.89
CA ASP A 382 -0.81 -16.64 32.53
C ASP A 382 -0.91 -15.11 32.53
N THR A 383 -0.06 -14.44 33.28
CA THR A 383 -0.12 -12.99 33.48
C THR A 383 0.22 -12.22 32.20
N VAL A 384 1.12 -12.73 31.36
CA VAL A 384 1.50 -12.07 30.09
C VAL A 384 0.32 -12.12 29.13
N LEU A 385 -0.29 -13.28 28.97
CA LEU A 385 -1.47 -13.47 28.11
C LEU A 385 -2.67 -12.68 28.64
N GLU A 386 -2.87 -12.65 29.97
CA GLU A 386 -3.94 -11.89 30.61
C GLU A 386 -3.84 -10.38 30.37
N MET A 387 -2.62 -9.82 30.45
CA MET A 387 -2.37 -8.39 30.20
C MET A 387 -2.62 -8.03 28.74
N ASN A 388 -2.14 -8.85 27.81
CA ASN A 388 -2.35 -8.65 26.39
C ASN A 388 -3.85 -8.74 26.04
N TYR A 389 -4.56 -9.75 26.59
CA TYR A 389 -5.99 -9.90 26.40
C TYR A 389 -6.77 -8.73 27.00
N ALA A 390 -6.44 -8.26 28.19
CA ALA A 390 -7.07 -7.10 28.82
C ALA A 390 -6.95 -5.84 27.96
N SER A 391 -5.84 -5.66 27.28
CA SER A 391 -5.65 -4.57 26.31
C SER A 391 -6.55 -4.72 25.09
N LEU A 392 -6.68 -5.92 24.53
CA LEU A 392 -7.58 -6.20 23.40
C LEU A 392 -9.05 -5.96 23.76
N VAL A 393 -9.48 -6.46 24.90
CA VAL A 393 -10.88 -6.34 25.37
C VAL A 393 -11.22 -4.90 25.72
N GLY A 394 -10.28 -4.11 26.24
CA GLY A 394 -10.47 -2.68 26.50
C GLY A 394 -10.94 -1.89 25.28
N ASN A 395 -10.53 -2.31 24.09
CA ASN A 395 -10.96 -1.71 22.82
C ASN A 395 -12.38 -2.13 22.40
N THR A 396 -12.89 -3.23 22.91
CA THR A 396 -14.25 -3.72 22.61
C THR A 396 -15.30 -3.15 23.56
N GLY A 397 -14.89 -2.57 24.70
CA GLY A 397 -15.78 -2.13 25.77
C GLY A 397 -16.37 -3.25 26.62
N VAL A 398 -15.96 -4.51 26.44
CA VAL A 398 -16.38 -5.66 27.24
C VAL A 398 -15.57 -5.69 28.54
N GLU A 399 -16.23 -5.87 29.68
CA GLU A 399 -15.52 -6.00 30.95
C GLU A 399 -14.83 -7.37 31.06
N PHE A 400 -13.54 -7.35 31.40
CA PHE A 400 -12.77 -8.54 31.70
C PHE A 400 -12.24 -8.47 33.14
N SER A 401 -12.57 -9.49 33.94
CA SER A 401 -12.10 -9.59 35.31
C SER A 401 -10.79 -10.37 35.37
N LYS A 402 -9.74 -9.74 35.91
CA LYS A 402 -8.43 -10.39 36.08
C LYS A 402 -8.57 -11.65 36.95
N THR A 403 -7.91 -12.71 36.51
CA THR A 403 -7.86 -14.00 37.22
C THR A 403 -6.77 -13.97 38.28
N ASN A 404 -7.13 -14.31 39.52
CA ASN A 404 -6.20 -14.31 40.64
C ASN A 404 -5.74 -15.72 41.06
N ASP A 405 -6.27 -16.77 40.41
CA ASP A 405 -5.94 -18.17 40.71
C ASP A 405 -4.57 -18.53 40.12
N GLU A 406 -3.78 -19.28 40.90
CA GLU A 406 -2.47 -19.80 40.42
C GLU A 406 -2.66 -21.16 39.77
N LYS A 407 -2.02 -21.36 38.60
CA LYS A 407 -1.93 -22.64 37.88
C LYS A 407 -0.51 -22.85 37.41
N THR A 408 -0.02 -24.06 37.41
CA THR A 408 1.35 -24.40 37.04
C THR A 408 1.51 -24.83 35.58
N SER A 409 0.40 -25.32 34.98
CA SER A 409 0.39 -25.82 33.59
C SER A 409 -0.81 -25.34 32.79
N VAL A 410 -1.83 -24.75 33.42
CA VAL A 410 -3.04 -24.29 32.75
C VAL A 410 -2.94 -22.81 32.46
N VAL A 411 -2.99 -22.42 31.16
CA VAL A 411 -2.90 -21.02 30.71
C VAL A 411 -4.27 -20.34 30.70
N ALA A 412 -5.33 -21.08 30.43
CA ALA A 412 -6.70 -20.55 30.41
C ALA A 412 -7.73 -21.64 30.68
N SER A 413 -8.98 -21.21 31.01
CA SER A 413 -10.12 -22.10 31.06
C SER A 413 -11.42 -21.38 30.62
N VAL A 414 -12.35 -22.15 30.04
CA VAL A 414 -13.69 -21.68 29.68
C VAL A 414 -14.69 -22.86 29.80
N GLU A 415 -15.87 -22.65 30.40
CA GLU A 415 -16.90 -23.69 30.61
C GLU A 415 -16.36 -24.96 31.29
N GLY A 416 -15.33 -24.85 32.13
CA GLY A 416 -14.69 -25.98 32.80
C GLY A 416 -13.65 -26.76 31.95
N LYS A 417 -13.50 -26.46 30.65
CA LYS A 417 -12.41 -26.92 29.84
C LYS A 417 -11.15 -26.11 30.19
N GLU A 418 -10.10 -26.79 30.54
CA GLU A 418 -8.77 -26.19 30.76
C GLU A 418 -7.90 -26.31 29.50
N PHE A 419 -7.12 -25.26 29.20
CA PHE A 419 -6.11 -25.21 28.15
C PHE A 419 -4.74 -25.11 28.81
N THR A 420 -3.86 -26.01 28.43
CA THR A 420 -2.51 -26.11 29.05
C THR A 420 -1.47 -25.34 28.28
N ALA A 421 -0.34 -25.05 28.92
CA ALA A 421 0.84 -24.48 28.26
C ALA A 421 1.37 -25.41 27.14
N ASP A 422 1.25 -26.74 27.32
CA ASP A 422 1.65 -27.71 26.28
C ASP A 422 0.74 -27.67 25.06
N GLU A 423 -0.61 -27.51 25.27
CA GLU A 423 -1.56 -27.33 24.14
C GLU A 423 -1.24 -26.03 23.40
N LEU A 424 -1.07 -24.91 24.11
CA LEU A 424 -0.71 -23.63 23.52
C LEU A 424 0.63 -23.72 22.75
N PHE A 425 1.64 -24.32 23.38
CA PHE A 425 2.95 -24.49 22.73
C PHE A 425 2.88 -25.33 21.46
N SER A 426 2.10 -26.42 21.49
CA SER A 426 1.89 -27.25 20.31
C SER A 426 1.28 -26.48 19.14
N GLU A 427 0.33 -25.56 19.39
CA GLU A 427 -0.22 -24.71 18.33
C GLU A 427 0.75 -23.64 17.87
N LEU A 428 1.46 -22.98 18.79
CA LEU A 428 2.50 -22.01 18.48
C LEU A 428 3.62 -22.62 17.62
N VAL A 429 4.03 -23.85 17.90
CA VAL A 429 5.07 -24.57 17.14
C VAL A 429 4.66 -24.76 15.70
N LYS A 430 3.39 -25.06 15.43
CA LYS A 430 2.91 -25.30 14.04
C LYS A 430 3.20 -24.10 13.14
N SER A 431 2.99 -22.88 13.62
CA SER A 431 3.08 -21.65 12.82
C SER A 431 4.40 -20.91 12.98
N TYR A 432 5.00 -20.89 14.18
CA TYR A 432 6.07 -19.92 14.51
C TYR A 432 7.40 -20.55 14.92
N ALA A 433 7.49 -21.88 14.97
CA ALA A 433 8.69 -22.56 15.50
C ALA A 433 9.96 -22.25 14.69
N VAL A 434 9.84 -22.18 13.36
CA VAL A 434 11.00 -21.97 12.48
C VAL A 434 11.62 -20.61 12.77
N SER A 435 10.83 -19.54 12.74
CA SER A 435 11.31 -18.18 12.99
C SER A 435 11.84 -18.00 14.41
N GLY A 436 11.11 -18.50 15.42
CA GLY A 436 11.50 -18.42 16.83
C GLY A 436 12.79 -19.19 17.13
N ALA A 437 12.88 -20.45 16.70
CA ALA A 437 14.07 -21.27 16.92
C ALA A 437 15.30 -20.71 16.18
N THR A 438 15.12 -20.23 14.95
CA THR A 438 16.16 -19.54 14.17
C THR A 438 16.72 -18.34 14.94
N SER A 439 15.84 -17.48 15.44
CA SER A 439 16.27 -16.29 16.20
C SER A 439 17.08 -16.65 17.43
N ILE A 440 16.62 -17.62 18.22
CA ILE A 440 17.33 -18.07 19.42
C ILE A 440 18.70 -18.70 19.07
N LEU A 441 18.76 -19.56 18.05
CA LEU A 441 20.01 -20.21 17.64
C LEU A 441 21.06 -19.21 17.16
N VAL A 442 20.64 -18.20 16.41
CA VAL A 442 21.53 -17.13 15.95
C VAL A 442 22.11 -16.34 17.13
N ASN A 443 21.26 -15.96 18.07
CA ASN A 443 21.71 -15.23 19.26
C ASN A 443 22.69 -16.07 20.10
N LYS A 444 22.41 -17.34 20.29
CA LYS A 444 23.31 -18.24 20.99
C LYS A 444 24.64 -18.46 20.27
N ARG A 445 24.61 -18.58 18.94
CA ARG A 445 25.82 -18.64 18.14
C ARG A 445 26.65 -17.36 18.31
N LEU A 446 25.98 -16.20 18.25
CA LEU A 446 26.63 -14.91 18.34
C LEU A 446 27.46 -14.76 19.64
N ILE A 447 26.85 -15.08 20.79
CA ILE A 447 27.49 -14.91 22.12
C ILE A 447 28.33 -16.11 22.60
N ASN A 448 28.40 -17.19 21.86
CA ASN A 448 29.21 -18.38 22.22
C ASN A 448 30.29 -18.70 21.17
N ASN A 449 30.42 -17.84 20.14
CA ASN A 449 31.46 -18.03 19.14
C ASN A 449 32.69 -17.16 19.49
N PRO A 450 33.85 -17.74 19.76
CA PRO A 450 35.05 -16.97 20.11
C PRO A 450 35.54 -16.02 19.02
N GLU A 451 35.17 -16.27 17.79
CA GLU A 451 35.50 -15.40 16.65
C GLU A 451 34.58 -14.17 16.60
N LEU A 452 33.37 -14.24 17.20
CA LEU A 452 32.35 -13.21 17.15
C LEU A 452 32.19 -12.46 18.49
N ASP A 453 32.35 -13.13 19.63
CA ASP A 453 32.18 -12.55 20.96
C ASP A 453 33.51 -12.49 21.69
N PRO A 454 34.07 -11.31 21.93
CA PRO A 454 35.31 -11.16 22.71
C PRO A 454 35.07 -11.24 24.21
N TYR A 455 33.83 -11.33 24.71
CA TYR A 455 33.48 -11.16 26.10
C TYR A 455 33.10 -12.46 26.81
N TYR A 456 32.58 -13.46 26.08
CA TYR A 456 31.96 -14.63 26.70
C TYR A 456 32.04 -15.87 25.80
N HIS A 457 32.37 -17.04 26.40
CA HIS A 457 32.41 -18.31 25.71
C HIS A 457 31.89 -19.45 26.59
N ASN A 458 30.98 -20.26 26.08
CA ASN A 458 30.55 -21.52 26.70
C ASN A 458 30.32 -21.44 28.23
N GLY A 459 29.66 -20.42 28.69
CA GLY A 459 29.38 -20.22 30.12
C GLY A 459 30.46 -19.45 30.88
N THR A 460 31.53 -19.04 30.22
CA THR A 460 32.69 -18.37 30.88
C THR A 460 32.83 -16.94 30.39
N TRP A 461 32.97 -16.00 31.29
CA TRP A 461 33.27 -14.61 30.98
C TRP A 461 34.75 -14.38 30.84
N ASP A 462 35.20 -14.01 29.67
CA ASP A 462 36.59 -13.65 29.39
C ASP A 462 36.89 -12.20 29.79
N ASP A 463 35.87 -11.31 29.63
CA ASP A 463 35.96 -9.92 30.08
C ASP A 463 35.09 -9.68 31.33
N GLN A 464 35.76 -9.55 32.48
CA GLN A 464 35.09 -9.31 33.75
C GLN A 464 34.60 -7.85 33.91
N ASN A 465 35.17 -6.89 33.16
CA ASN A 465 34.72 -5.50 33.18
C ASN A 465 33.43 -5.38 32.42
N LYS A 466 33.33 -6.02 31.24
CA LYS A 466 32.11 -6.08 30.46
C LYS A 466 31.00 -6.78 31.22
N LYS A 467 31.27 -7.88 31.87
CA LYS A 467 30.34 -8.54 32.78
C LYS A 467 29.78 -7.60 33.82
N ALA A 468 30.65 -6.86 34.53
CA ALA A 468 30.24 -5.93 35.57
C ALA A 468 29.40 -4.78 35.02
N GLU A 469 29.73 -4.24 33.83
CA GLU A 469 28.94 -3.23 33.12
C GLU A 469 27.52 -3.74 32.83
N LEU A 470 27.39 -4.93 32.25
CA LEU A 470 26.08 -5.48 31.93
C LEU A 470 25.28 -5.85 33.19
N GLN A 471 25.93 -6.29 34.27
CA GLN A 471 25.27 -6.51 35.56
C GLN A 471 24.71 -5.21 36.16
N GLU A 472 25.37 -4.07 35.99
CA GLU A 472 24.82 -2.78 36.40
C GLU A 472 23.59 -2.38 35.52
N LEU A 473 23.52 -2.75 34.23
CA LEU A 473 22.33 -2.56 33.43
C LEU A 473 21.17 -3.41 33.95
N VAL A 474 21.40 -4.70 34.25
CA VAL A 474 20.36 -5.59 34.83
C VAL A 474 19.82 -5.00 36.13
N LYS A 475 20.70 -4.51 36.99
CA LYS A 475 20.35 -3.89 38.26
C LYS A 475 19.61 -2.57 38.09
N ALA A 476 20.01 -1.74 37.12
CA ALA A 476 19.32 -0.51 36.80
C ALA A 476 17.88 -0.79 36.29
N GLU A 477 17.71 -1.80 35.45
CA GLU A 477 16.39 -2.22 34.93
C GLU A 477 15.48 -2.74 36.06
N LYS A 478 16.03 -3.53 36.97
CA LYS A 478 15.29 -3.98 38.16
C LYS A 478 14.86 -2.83 39.06
N ASN A 479 15.77 -1.87 39.31
CA ASN A 479 15.43 -0.66 40.05
C ASN A 479 14.34 0.17 39.36
N ASN A 480 14.39 0.30 38.04
CA ASN A 480 13.34 0.99 37.26
C ASN A 480 11.98 0.32 37.45
N PHE A 481 11.93 -1.01 37.34
CA PHE A 481 10.72 -1.76 37.61
C PHE A 481 10.23 -1.55 39.06
N GLU A 482 11.07 -1.74 40.08
CA GLU A 482 10.72 -1.60 41.49
C GLU A 482 10.28 -0.17 41.84
N ASN A 483 10.79 0.83 41.16
CA ASN A 483 10.39 2.24 41.32
C ASN A 483 9.09 2.61 40.54
N GLY A 484 8.50 1.65 39.83
CA GLY A 484 7.24 1.87 39.09
C GLY A 484 7.38 2.64 37.79
N THR A 485 8.60 2.69 37.21
CA THR A 485 8.84 3.37 35.93
C THR A 485 7.94 2.82 34.83
N TYR A 486 7.60 1.54 34.87
CA TYR A 486 6.81 0.83 33.88
C TYR A 486 5.33 0.71 34.22
N THR A 487 4.85 1.40 35.25
CA THR A 487 3.43 1.35 35.68
C THR A 487 2.46 1.84 34.58
N SER A 488 2.88 2.84 33.80
CA SER A 488 2.08 3.34 32.67
C SER A 488 1.93 2.30 31.53
N HIS A 489 2.81 1.31 31.48
CA HIS A 489 2.79 0.19 30.54
C HIS A 489 2.11 -1.07 31.12
N GLY A 490 1.48 -0.96 32.28
CA GLY A 490 0.77 -2.06 32.92
C GLY A 490 1.61 -2.90 33.88
N TYR A 491 2.90 -2.60 34.08
CA TYR A 491 3.81 -3.31 34.96
C TYR A 491 4.01 -2.57 36.29
N ASP A 492 2.97 -2.56 37.10
CA ASP A 492 3.03 -2.00 38.48
C ASP A 492 3.70 -3.02 39.40
N PRO A 493 4.82 -2.68 40.10
CA PRO A 493 5.53 -3.61 40.98
C PRO A 493 4.69 -4.10 42.16
N THR A 494 3.53 -3.44 42.44
CA THR A 494 2.59 -3.90 43.48
C THR A 494 1.64 -5.00 42.99
N THR A 495 1.48 -5.15 41.67
CA THR A 495 0.56 -6.10 41.03
C THR A 495 1.24 -7.08 40.08
N SER A 496 2.44 -6.76 39.59
CA SER A 496 3.21 -7.59 38.66
C SER A 496 4.52 -8.03 39.32
N SER A 497 4.96 -9.27 39.03
CA SER A 497 6.27 -9.74 39.45
C SER A 497 7.37 -9.29 38.51
N TRP A 498 8.60 -9.24 39.05
CA TRP A 498 9.80 -9.02 38.20
C TRP A 498 9.93 -10.05 37.10
N GLU A 499 9.67 -11.33 37.41
CA GLU A 499 9.67 -12.43 36.45
C GLU A 499 8.67 -12.19 35.31
N THR A 500 7.42 -11.77 35.62
CA THR A 500 6.41 -11.43 34.60
C THR A 500 6.87 -10.30 33.69
N PHE A 501 7.51 -9.27 34.28
CA PHE A 501 8.06 -8.17 33.48
C PHE A 501 9.18 -8.66 32.54
N LEU A 502 10.08 -9.52 33.03
CA LEU A 502 11.14 -10.10 32.22
C LEU A 502 10.59 -10.96 31.09
N GLU A 503 9.57 -11.77 31.35
CA GLU A 503 8.91 -12.58 30.31
C GLU A 503 8.31 -11.70 29.22
N ALA A 504 7.56 -10.69 29.60
CA ALA A 504 6.86 -9.84 28.65
C ALA A 504 7.78 -8.93 27.84
N SER A 505 8.83 -8.39 28.48
CA SER A 505 9.70 -7.38 27.86
C SER A 505 10.91 -7.98 27.12
N TYR A 506 11.38 -9.15 27.58
CA TYR A 506 12.64 -9.73 27.10
C TYR A 506 12.54 -11.20 26.72
N SER A 507 11.38 -11.85 26.91
CA SER A 507 11.17 -13.30 26.70
C SER A 507 12.09 -14.17 27.53
N VAL A 508 12.48 -13.70 28.73
CA VAL A 508 13.37 -14.41 29.67
C VAL A 508 12.77 -14.45 31.09
N ARG A 509 13.28 -15.27 31.97
CA ARG A 509 12.75 -15.44 33.34
C ARG A 509 13.70 -15.02 34.46
N THR A 510 15.00 -15.03 34.17
CA THR A 510 16.02 -14.81 35.21
C THR A 510 16.89 -13.60 34.88
N GLU A 511 17.55 -13.06 35.90
CA GLU A 511 18.55 -12.00 35.73
C GLU A 511 19.77 -12.47 34.93
N ASP A 512 20.13 -13.76 35.03
CA ASP A 512 21.19 -14.35 34.23
C ASP A 512 20.82 -14.40 32.75
N ASP A 513 19.55 -14.73 32.41
CA ASP A 513 19.10 -14.71 31.04
C ASP A 513 19.02 -13.27 30.49
N LEU A 514 18.58 -12.29 31.31
CA LEU A 514 18.60 -10.88 30.96
C LEU A 514 20.05 -10.38 30.72
N LEU A 515 20.99 -10.85 31.52
CA LEU A 515 22.41 -10.54 31.33
C LEU A 515 22.91 -11.04 29.96
N LEU A 516 22.52 -12.24 29.54
CA LEU A 516 22.86 -12.79 28.22
C LEU A 516 22.10 -12.06 27.09
N TYR A 517 20.88 -11.57 27.33
CA TYR A 517 20.16 -10.72 26.39
C TYR A 517 20.94 -9.41 26.13
N TYR A 518 21.39 -8.73 27.19
CA TYR A 518 22.24 -7.53 27.07
C TYR A 518 23.61 -7.82 26.44
N LEU A 519 24.17 -9.00 26.68
CA LEU A 519 25.38 -9.42 25.99
C LEU A 519 25.15 -9.56 24.48
N THR A 520 24.04 -10.19 24.09
CA THR A 520 23.69 -10.34 22.69
C THR A 520 23.57 -8.98 21.99
N ASP A 521 22.92 -8.01 22.65
CA ASP A 521 22.80 -6.64 22.14
C ASP A 521 24.16 -5.94 22.05
N ALA A 522 25.01 -6.10 23.08
CA ALA A 522 26.35 -5.52 23.10
C ALA A 522 27.25 -6.09 21.98
N VAL A 523 27.22 -7.40 21.77
CA VAL A 523 27.98 -8.05 20.68
C VAL A 523 27.43 -7.62 19.31
N SER A 524 26.10 -7.61 19.11
CA SER A 524 25.47 -7.10 17.88
C SER A 524 25.88 -5.63 17.61
N THR A 525 25.88 -4.81 18.65
CA THR A 525 26.27 -3.39 18.55
C THR A 525 27.76 -3.25 18.19
N LEU A 526 28.62 -4.14 18.67
CA LEU A 526 30.03 -4.14 18.33
C LEU A 526 30.26 -4.24 16.82
N TYR A 527 29.54 -5.14 16.16
CA TYR A 527 29.62 -5.32 14.70
C TYR A 527 29.05 -4.15 13.94
N THR A 528 27.90 -3.63 14.37
CA THR A 528 27.29 -2.46 13.74
C THR A 528 28.20 -1.23 13.84
N LYS A 529 28.75 -0.97 15.03
CA LYS A 529 29.73 0.11 15.23
C LYS A 529 31.01 -0.15 14.46
N GLY A 530 31.46 -1.41 14.42
CA GLY A 530 32.67 -1.81 13.68
C GLY A 530 32.62 -1.33 12.22
N LEU A 531 31.51 -1.51 11.52
CA LEU A 531 31.31 -1.00 10.15
C LEU A 531 31.44 0.53 10.07
N ASN A 532 30.76 1.24 10.94
CA ASN A 532 30.86 2.70 10.97
C ASN A 532 32.27 3.17 11.34
N TYR A 533 32.91 2.53 12.29
CA TYR A 533 34.28 2.88 12.70
C TYR A 533 35.34 2.57 11.64
N ILE A 534 35.16 1.50 10.87
CA ILE A 534 36.05 1.16 9.76
C ILE A 534 36.03 2.26 8.72
N VAL A 535 34.85 2.69 8.31
CA VAL A 535 34.71 3.69 7.26
C VAL A 535 35.06 5.09 7.79
N SER A 536 34.53 5.48 8.96
CA SER A 536 34.72 6.81 9.53
C SER A 536 36.09 7.01 10.20
N GLY A 537 36.76 5.93 10.57
CA GLY A 537 38.00 5.97 11.36
C GLY A 537 37.78 6.35 12.82
N GLU A 538 36.54 6.40 13.30
CA GLU A 538 36.25 6.61 14.72
C GLU A 538 36.57 5.36 15.52
N THR A 539 37.13 5.55 16.68
CA THR A 539 37.30 4.50 17.69
C THR A 539 36.26 4.73 18.79
N ASP A 540 35.79 3.67 19.42
CA ASP A 540 35.01 3.85 20.63
C ASP A 540 35.85 4.47 21.76
N LYS A 541 35.19 4.87 22.86
CA LYS A 541 35.84 5.48 24.04
C LYS A 541 36.94 4.62 24.66
N ASP A 542 36.93 3.32 24.36
CA ASP A 542 37.88 2.31 24.90
C ASP A 542 38.94 1.92 23.84
N GLY A 543 38.92 2.51 22.65
CA GLY A 543 39.86 2.25 21.56
C GLY A 543 39.70 0.87 20.92
N VAL A 544 38.61 0.16 21.18
CA VAL A 544 38.33 -1.17 20.66
C VAL A 544 37.62 -1.04 19.34
N THR A 545 38.23 -1.54 18.27
CA THR A 545 37.54 -1.84 17.02
C THR A 545 37.47 -3.34 16.83
N ALA A 546 36.33 -3.88 16.51
CA ALA A 546 36.18 -5.30 16.19
C ALA A 546 37.03 -5.70 14.95
N TYR A 547 37.55 -4.70 14.23
CA TYR A 547 38.31 -4.86 12.99
C TYR A 547 39.40 -3.80 12.86
N GLU A 548 40.65 -4.23 12.94
CA GLU A 548 41.82 -3.44 12.55
C GLU A 548 42.18 -3.82 11.11
N LYS A 549 41.75 -3.03 10.12
CA LYS A 549 42.21 -3.13 8.73
C LYS A 549 42.84 -1.83 8.29
N THR A 550 43.90 -1.93 7.51
CA THR A 550 44.49 -0.76 6.83
C THR A 550 43.55 -0.18 5.79
N VAL A 551 43.73 1.08 5.42
CA VAL A 551 42.94 1.72 4.35
C VAL A 551 43.03 0.90 3.04
N GLU A 552 44.23 0.39 2.70
CA GLU A 552 44.43 -0.42 1.50
C GLU A 552 43.67 -1.75 1.53
N GLU A 553 43.67 -2.42 2.69
CA GLU A 553 42.88 -3.66 2.89
C GLU A 553 41.37 -3.42 2.84
N LEU A 554 40.90 -2.26 3.30
CA LEU A 554 39.50 -1.87 3.23
C LEU A 554 39.07 -1.51 1.80
N GLU A 555 39.91 -0.72 1.09
CA GLU A 555 39.61 -0.29 -0.29
C GLU A 555 39.65 -1.46 -1.29
N THR A 556 40.36 -2.53 -0.96
CA THR A 556 40.42 -3.77 -1.77
C THR A 556 39.44 -4.85 -1.29
N SER A 557 38.72 -4.61 -0.18
CA SER A 557 37.73 -5.56 0.32
C SER A 557 36.50 -5.61 -0.61
N ASN A 558 35.85 -6.78 -0.68
CA ASN A 558 34.61 -6.94 -1.41
C ASN A 558 33.53 -6.00 -0.90
N LEU A 559 33.52 -5.74 0.41
CA LEU A 559 32.61 -4.79 1.06
C LEU A 559 32.71 -3.40 0.42
N TRP A 560 33.93 -2.84 0.36
CA TRP A 560 34.14 -1.50 -0.19
C TRP A 560 33.87 -1.47 -1.70
N VAL A 561 34.33 -2.47 -2.43
CA VAL A 561 34.10 -2.59 -3.86
C VAL A 561 32.60 -2.62 -4.19
N LYS A 562 31.83 -3.47 -3.53
CA LYS A 562 30.37 -3.57 -3.76
C LYS A 562 29.62 -2.33 -3.34
N LEU A 563 29.99 -1.73 -2.21
CA LEU A 563 29.40 -0.48 -1.75
C LEU A 563 29.66 0.64 -2.76
N THR A 564 30.87 0.73 -3.29
CA THR A 564 31.25 1.73 -4.30
C THR A 564 30.65 1.48 -5.65
N GLU A 565 30.46 0.22 -6.07
CA GLU A 565 29.69 -0.13 -7.27
C GLU A 565 28.24 0.37 -7.16
N LYS A 566 27.57 0.08 -6.04
CA LYS A 566 26.20 0.54 -5.80
C LYS A 566 26.09 2.07 -5.76
N MET A 567 27.03 2.75 -5.13
CA MET A 567 27.08 4.21 -5.13
C MET A 567 27.32 4.78 -6.52
N GLN A 568 28.15 4.11 -7.34
CA GLN A 568 28.37 4.49 -8.72
C GLN A 568 27.11 4.29 -9.57
N GLU A 569 26.36 3.22 -9.36
CA GLU A 569 25.05 3.00 -10.00
C GLU A 569 24.09 4.16 -9.74
N GLU A 570 24.05 4.71 -8.50
CA GLU A 570 23.25 5.90 -8.21
C GLU A 570 23.73 7.15 -8.96
N VAL A 571 25.05 7.30 -9.10
CA VAL A 571 25.62 8.41 -9.90
C VAL A 571 25.27 8.23 -11.36
N ASP A 572 25.39 7.01 -11.87
CA ASP A 572 25.09 6.69 -13.26
C ASP A 572 23.60 6.82 -13.58
N ALA A 573 22.75 6.47 -12.63
CA ALA A 573 21.28 6.64 -12.75
C ALA A 573 20.82 8.10 -12.55
N PHE A 574 21.68 9.00 -12.11
CA PHE A 574 21.30 10.36 -11.76
C PHE A 574 20.81 11.15 -12.97
N PHE A 575 19.71 11.82 -12.81
CA PHE A 575 19.36 13.03 -13.52
C PHE A 575 18.56 13.97 -12.60
N ASN A 576 18.64 15.25 -12.87
CA ASN A 576 17.80 16.27 -12.26
C ASN A 576 17.51 17.33 -13.31
N VAL A 577 16.26 17.44 -13.72
CA VAL A 577 15.85 18.24 -14.86
C VAL A 577 14.61 19.07 -14.52
N LYS A 578 14.41 20.13 -15.28
CA LYS A 578 13.13 20.85 -15.31
C LYS A 578 12.53 20.64 -16.69
N GLY A 579 11.30 20.17 -16.74
CA GLY A 579 10.67 19.78 -17.99
C GLY A 579 9.19 20.15 -18.11
N ILE A 580 8.73 20.05 -19.33
CA ILE A 580 7.31 20.10 -19.71
C ILE A 580 7.04 18.94 -20.64
N HIS A 581 5.80 18.44 -20.64
CA HIS A 581 5.40 17.46 -21.61
C HIS A 581 3.99 17.71 -22.16
N LEU A 582 3.74 17.09 -23.29
CA LEU A 582 2.43 16.92 -23.85
C LEU A 582 2.10 15.43 -23.79
N LEU A 583 1.03 15.08 -23.10
CA LEU A 583 0.49 13.72 -23.03
C LEU A 583 -0.61 13.56 -24.08
N ILE A 584 -0.47 12.56 -24.93
CA ILE A 584 -1.50 12.08 -25.84
C ILE A 584 -2.19 10.92 -25.13
N CYS A 585 -3.47 11.07 -24.83
CA CYS A 585 -4.29 10.06 -24.18
C CYS A 585 -5.58 9.82 -24.96
N ALA A 586 -6.16 8.63 -24.81
CA ALA A 586 -7.47 8.31 -25.36
C ALA A 586 -8.53 8.37 -24.26
N TYR A 587 -9.73 8.73 -24.63
CA TYR A 587 -10.90 8.72 -23.77
C TYR A 587 -12.01 7.91 -24.43
N LYS A 588 -12.88 7.32 -23.62
CA LYS A 588 -14.04 6.59 -24.12
C LYS A 588 -14.87 7.46 -25.08
N ASP A 589 -15.04 8.73 -24.71
CA ASP A 589 -15.73 9.74 -25.50
C ASP A 589 -15.31 11.15 -25.05
N VAL A 590 -15.80 12.17 -25.76
CA VAL A 590 -15.51 13.55 -25.43
C VAL A 590 -16.13 14.00 -24.10
N ASN A 591 -17.21 13.36 -23.65
CA ASN A 591 -17.81 13.69 -22.34
C ASN A 591 -16.88 13.25 -21.22
N ALA A 592 -16.26 12.05 -21.32
CA ALA A 592 -15.27 11.57 -20.37
C ALA A 592 -14.08 12.55 -20.30
N TYR A 593 -13.59 13.02 -21.45
CA TYR A 593 -12.53 14.04 -21.49
C TYR A 593 -12.97 15.36 -20.84
N ILE A 594 -14.14 15.87 -21.19
CA ILE A 594 -14.68 17.14 -20.68
C ILE A 594 -14.99 17.05 -19.18
N ALA A 595 -15.53 15.93 -18.74
CA ALA A 595 -15.85 15.69 -17.32
C ALA A 595 -14.59 15.52 -16.45
N GLY A 596 -13.40 15.46 -17.04
CA GLY A 596 -12.17 15.21 -16.30
C GLY A 596 -12.07 13.78 -15.78
N SER A 597 -12.80 12.85 -16.41
CA SER A 597 -12.72 11.43 -16.12
C SER A 597 -11.31 10.91 -16.38
N SER A 598 -10.99 9.74 -15.85
CA SER A 598 -9.72 9.08 -16.18
C SER A 598 -9.65 8.76 -17.68
N ALA A 599 -8.48 8.96 -18.27
CA ALA A 599 -8.20 8.47 -19.62
C ALA A 599 -8.28 6.93 -19.64
N LEU A 600 -8.55 6.37 -20.81
CA LEU A 600 -8.47 4.93 -21.02
C LEU A 600 -7.04 4.44 -20.75
N ASP A 601 -6.88 3.31 -20.08
CA ASP A 601 -5.58 2.64 -19.96
C ASP A 601 -5.10 2.29 -21.38
N PRO A 602 -3.83 2.57 -21.74
CA PRO A 602 -3.28 2.19 -23.05
C PRO A 602 -3.39 0.70 -23.39
N LYS A 603 -3.57 -0.17 -22.40
CA LYS A 603 -3.88 -1.59 -22.62
C LYS A 603 -5.25 -1.80 -23.26
N GLU A 604 -6.19 -0.89 -23.03
CA GLU A 604 -7.56 -0.92 -23.59
C GLU A 604 -7.64 -0.23 -24.97
N TRP A 605 -6.55 0.40 -25.41
CA TRP A 605 -6.54 1.08 -26.72
C TRP A 605 -6.54 0.08 -27.86
N THR A 606 -7.30 0.39 -28.89
CA THR A 606 -7.23 -0.38 -30.14
C THR A 606 -5.85 -0.23 -30.79
N ASP A 607 -5.45 -1.20 -31.60
CA ASP A 607 -4.20 -1.11 -32.37
C ASP A 607 -4.14 0.17 -33.22
N GLU A 608 -5.28 0.57 -33.80
CA GLU A 608 -5.41 1.79 -34.58
C GLU A 608 -5.20 3.05 -33.71
N GLN A 609 -5.72 3.08 -32.50
CA GLN A 609 -5.47 4.18 -31.55
C GLN A 609 -3.99 4.27 -31.16
N ASN A 610 -3.35 3.14 -30.87
CA ASN A 610 -1.92 3.09 -30.57
C ASN A 610 -1.06 3.58 -31.74
N GLU A 611 -1.35 3.12 -32.97
CA GLU A 611 -0.63 3.55 -34.20
C GLU A 611 -0.80 5.05 -34.43
N LYS A 612 -2.02 5.55 -34.32
CA LYS A 612 -2.35 6.96 -34.52
C LYS A 612 -1.76 7.86 -33.44
N ALA A 613 -1.74 7.41 -32.17
CA ALA A 613 -1.14 8.17 -31.08
C ALA A 613 0.39 8.30 -31.25
N ASN A 614 1.06 7.22 -31.63
CA ASN A 614 2.48 7.24 -31.94
C ASN A 614 2.79 8.15 -33.15
N ALA A 615 2.00 8.06 -34.21
CA ALA A 615 2.14 8.93 -35.38
C ALA A 615 1.95 10.41 -35.00
N LEU A 616 0.91 10.72 -34.24
CA LEU A 616 0.66 12.07 -33.74
C LEU A 616 1.81 12.59 -32.87
N ALA A 617 2.35 11.77 -31.97
CA ALA A 617 3.49 12.16 -31.12
C ALA A 617 4.73 12.51 -32.00
N THR A 618 4.98 11.70 -33.02
CA THR A 618 6.06 11.94 -33.98
C THR A 618 5.86 13.23 -34.76
N GLU A 619 4.64 13.47 -35.25
CA GLU A 619 4.31 14.73 -35.95
C GLU A 619 4.40 15.93 -35.00
N ILE A 620 4.04 15.81 -33.74
CA ILE A 620 4.18 16.88 -32.74
C ILE A 620 5.65 17.21 -32.49
N ILE A 621 6.52 16.22 -32.39
CA ILE A 621 7.96 16.42 -32.22
C ILE A 621 8.50 17.26 -33.41
N ALA A 622 8.16 16.85 -34.64
CA ALA A 622 8.55 17.58 -35.83
C ALA A 622 7.93 19.01 -35.89
N PHE A 623 6.66 19.14 -35.54
CA PHE A 623 5.92 20.40 -35.48
C PHE A 623 6.56 21.39 -34.49
N VAL A 624 6.89 20.91 -33.29
CA VAL A 624 7.52 21.71 -32.24
C VAL A 624 8.96 22.05 -32.59
N GLY A 625 9.65 21.18 -33.32
CA GLY A 625 11.00 21.45 -33.86
C GLY A 625 11.02 22.46 -34.98
N ASP A 626 9.92 22.67 -35.71
CA ASP A 626 9.86 23.53 -36.90
C ASP A 626 9.33 24.94 -36.63
N GLY A 627 10.20 25.90 -36.43
CA GLY A 627 9.81 27.31 -36.35
C GLY A 627 10.44 28.09 -35.21
N GLU A 628 10.13 29.39 -35.19
CA GLU A 628 10.61 30.34 -34.19
C GLU A 628 9.71 30.34 -32.92
N GLY A 629 10.22 30.86 -31.80
CA GLY A 629 9.51 30.90 -30.51
C GLY A 629 9.90 29.77 -29.57
N THR A 630 9.32 29.79 -28.33
CA THR A 630 9.64 28.78 -27.34
C THR A 630 8.86 27.49 -27.62
N TYR A 631 9.46 26.35 -27.30
CA TYR A 631 8.78 25.05 -27.37
C TYR A 631 7.49 25.03 -26.55
N GLN A 632 7.51 25.62 -25.36
CA GLN A 632 6.34 25.75 -24.49
C GLN A 632 5.15 26.41 -25.20
N GLN A 633 5.39 27.55 -25.84
CA GLN A 633 4.32 28.29 -26.56
C GLN A 633 3.77 27.45 -27.71
N ARG A 634 4.63 26.81 -28.50
CA ARG A 634 4.20 25.96 -29.63
C ARG A 634 3.36 24.76 -29.17
N LEU A 635 3.71 24.13 -28.06
CA LEU A 635 2.91 23.05 -27.46
C LEU A 635 1.55 23.57 -26.98
N GLN A 636 1.49 24.72 -26.32
CA GLN A 636 0.25 25.32 -25.86
C GLN A 636 -0.66 25.75 -27.02
N ASP A 637 -0.12 26.36 -28.05
CA ASP A 637 -0.84 26.74 -29.27
C ASP A 637 -1.44 25.50 -29.97
N LEU A 638 -0.70 24.39 -30.00
CA LEU A 638 -1.18 23.13 -30.55
C LEU A 638 -2.34 22.55 -29.73
N VAL A 639 -2.23 22.58 -28.39
CA VAL A 639 -3.33 22.13 -27.52
C VAL A 639 -4.58 22.98 -27.70
N GLU A 640 -4.43 24.31 -27.81
CA GLU A 640 -5.53 25.21 -28.10
C GLU A 640 -6.19 24.87 -29.44
N ALA A 641 -5.40 24.68 -30.48
CA ALA A 641 -5.91 24.33 -31.80
C ALA A 641 -6.59 22.95 -31.80
N PHE A 642 -6.04 21.99 -31.08
CA PHE A 642 -6.66 20.68 -30.89
C PHE A 642 -8.00 20.78 -30.16
N THR A 643 -8.08 21.61 -29.13
CA THR A 643 -9.33 21.85 -28.37
C THR A 643 -10.40 22.47 -29.26
N LEU A 644 -10.02 23.41 -30.11
CA LEU A 644 -10.96 24.15 -30.98
C LEU A 644 -11.39 23.36 -32.23
N ALA A 645 -10.62 22.39 -32.68
CA ALA A 645 -10.93 21.62 -33.87
C ALA A 645 -12.13 20.67 -33.63
N PRO A 646 -13.04 20.55 -34.59
CA PRO A 646 -14.08 19.51 -34.52
C PRO A 646 -13.45 18.13 -34.69
N SER A 647 -14.11 17.09 -34.12
CA SER A 647 -13.66 15.70 -34.26
C SER A 647 -13.91 15.09 -35.63
N LYS A 648 -14.69 15.78 -36.50
CA LYS A 648 -15.00 15.33 -37.87
C LYS A 648 -14.33 16.26 -38.90
N PRO A 649 -13.55 15.72 -39.83
CA PRO A 649 -12.94 16.53 -40.88
C PRO A 649 -13.99 17.25 -41.74
N GLY A 650 -13.72 18.48 -42.09
CA GLY A 650 -14.65 19.29 -42.93
C GLY A 650 -14.23 20.77 -42.91
N THR A 651 -15.01 21.59 -43.66
CA THR A 651 -14.85 23.05 -43.62
C THR A 651 -15.92 23.64 -42.70
N TYR A 652 -15.52 24.33 -41.68
CA TYR A 652 -16.36 24.91 -40.64
C TYR A 652 -16.13 26.40 -40.53
N THR A 653 -17.16 27.17 -40.25
CA THR A 653 -17.05 28.62 -40.05
C THR A 653 -17.63 29.05 -38.70
N PHE A 654 -17.00 30.01 -38.07
CA PHE A 654 -17.48 30.67 -36.88
C PHE A 654 -17.37 32.18 -37.03
N ALA A 655 -18.48 32.89 -36.85
CA ALA A 655 -18.57 34.33 -37.05
C ALA A 655 -17.96 34.75 -38.40
N GLY A 656 -18.23 33.99 -39.46
CA GLY A 656 -17.73 34.23 -40.80
C GLY A 656 -16.24 33.91 -41.05
N LYS A 657 -15.54 33.30 -40.10
CA LYS A 657 -14.15 32.85 -40.27
C LYS A 657 -14.10 31.32 -40.29
N GLU A 658 -13.28 30.80 -41.17
CA GLU A 658 -13.03 29.37 -41.26
C GLU A 658 -12.35 28.86 -39.98
N VAL A 659 -12.84 27.74 -39.44
CA VAL A 659 -12.22 27.01 -38.34
C VAL A 659 -11.31 25.97 -38.92
N LYS A 660 -10.04 26.02 -38.52
CA LYS A 660 -9.02 25.11 -39.02
C LYS A 660 -9.18 23.72 -38.42
N THR A 661 -9.25 22.72 -39.27
CA THR A 661 -9.17 21.29 -38.90
C THR A 661 -7.75 20.78 -38.93
N THR A 662 -6.84 21.60 -39.44
CA THR A 662 -5.38 21.37 -39.52
C THR A 662 -4.61 22.53 -38.91
N VAL A 663 -3.45 22.22 -38.32
CA VAL A 663 -2.54 23.21 -37.77
C VAL A 663 -1.18 23.07 -38.44
N THR A 664 -0.65 24.16 -38.91
CA THR A 664 0.69 24.20 -39.56
C THR A 664 1.69 24.81 -38.59
N SER A 665 2.90 24.26 -38.54
CA SER A 665 4.01 24.77 -37.75
C SER A 665 4.39 26.21 -38.13
N ALA A 666 5.07 26.92 -37.25
CA ALA A 666 5.50 28.30 -37.48
C ALA A 666 6.51 28.40 -38.65
N GLY A 667 7.31 27.35 -38.90
CA GLY A 667 8.19 27.26 -40.06
C GLY A 667 7.49 26.88 -41.36
N GLY A 668 6.24 26.44 -41.30
CA GLY A 668 5.40 26.12 -42.47
C GLY A 668 5.64 24.74 -43.08
N ASN A 669 6.51 23.92 -42.48
CA ASN A 669 6.91 22.66 -43.10
C ASN A 669 6.12 21.45 -42.56
N VAL A 670 5.49 21.56 -41.40
CA VAL A 670 4.76 20.47 -40.74
C VAL A 670 3.30 20.87 -40.56
N THR A 671 2.38 20.03 -41.03
CA THR A 671 0.93 20.25 -40.86
C THR A 671 0.32 19.03 -40.21
N ILE A 672 -0.34 19.23 -39.06
CA ILE A 672 -1.06 18.19 -38.32
C ILE A 672 -2.54 18.29 -38.62
N ASN A 673 -3.16 17.17 -38.99
CA ASN A 673 -4.63 17.06 -39.15
C ASN A 673 -5.28 16.77 -37.80
N VAL A 674 -5.56 17.80 -37.03
CA VAL A 674 -6.09 17.68 -35.66
C VAL A 674 -7.46 17.02 -35.60
N SER A 675 -8.34 17.26 -36.61
CA SER A 675 -9.66 16.64 -36.65
C SER A 675 -9.63 15.14 -36.91
N GLU A 676 -8.64 14.69 -37.72
CA GLU A 676 -8.45 13.27 -37.94
C GLU A 676 -8.07 12.56 -36.66
N TYR A 677 -7.11 13.05 -35.91
CA TYR A 677 -6.66 12.43 -34.66
C TYR A 677 -7.74 12.42 -33.59
N LYS A 678 -8.52 13.51 -33.46
CA LYS A 678 -9.68 13.55 -32.55
C LYS A 678 -10.76 12.52 -32.92
N SER A 679 -10.89 12.15 -34.19
CA SER A 679 -11.86 11.12 -34.62
C SER A 679 -11.50 9.71 -34.11
N TYR A 680 -10.31 9.52 -33.63
CA TYR A 680 -9.85 8.29 -32.94
C TYR A 680 -9.98 8.37 -31.41
N GLY A 681 -10.59 9.42 -30.87
CA GLY A 681 -10.72 9.63 -29.41
C GLY A 681 -9.43 10.11 -28.75
N LEU A 682 -8.44 10.61 -29.53
CA LEU A 682 -7.18 11.10 -29.01
C LEU A 682 -7.28 12.57 -28.59
N TYR A 683 -6.75 12.90 -27.44
CA TYR A 683 -6.72 14.25 -26.87
C TYR A 683 -5.32 14.60 -26.34
N LEU A 684 -5.05 15.89 -26.25
CA LEU A 684 -3.77 16.41 -25.80
C LEU A 684 -3.91 17.06 -24.42
N LYS A 685 -3.01 16.72 -23.52
CA LYS A 685 -2.89 17.32 -22.19
C LYS A 685 -1.50 17.90 -22.01
N TYR A 686 -1.43 19.21 -21.82
CA TYR A 686 -0.18 19.89 -21.52
C TYR A 686 0.06 19.95 -20.01
N GLU A 687 1.27 19.57 -19.58
CA GLU A 687 1.64 19.64 -18.18
C GLU A 687 3.05 20.19 -17.99
N SER A 688 3.21 21.04 -16.98
CA SER A 688 4.52 21.46 -16.51
C SER A 688 4.94 20.52 -15.37
N LEU A 689 5.99 19.76 -15.61
CA LEU A 689 6.47 18.77 -14.64
C LEU A 689 7.29 19.42 -13.50
N GLY A 690 7.66 20.70 -13.65
CA GLY A 690 8.57 21.34 -12.71
C GLY A 690 9.95 20.70 -12.73
N THR A 691 10.63 20.70 -11.58
CA THR A 691 11.92 20.02 -11.40
C THR A 691 11.67 18.63 -10.83
N PHE A 692 12.28 17.61 -11.44
CA PHE A 692 12.17 16.22 -11.01
C PHE A 692 13.49 15.45 -11.25
N ALA A 693 13.59 14.28 -10.63
CA ALA A 693 14.80 13.45 -10.65
C ALA A 693 14.44 11.98 -10.95
N ASN A 694 15.44 11.13 -11.04
CA ASN A 694 15.26 9.70 -11.22
C ASN A 694 14.31 9.11 -10.17
N GLY A 695 13.46 8.18 -10.58
CA GLY A 695 12.43 7.57 -9.75
C GLY A 695 11.19 8.43 -9.46
N SER A 696 11.12 9.67 -10.01
CA SER A 696 9.95 10.53 -9.87
C SER A 696 8.82 10.19 -10.84
N MET A 697 9.14 9.53 -11.94
CA MET A 697 8.22 9.15 -13.03
C MET A 697 8.27 7.63 -13.25
N VAL A 698 7.42 7.13 -14.15
CA VAL A 698 7.47 5.71 -14.57
C VAL A 698 8.75 5.42 -15.36
N ASP A 699 9.16 4.16 -15.35
CA ASP A 699 10.49 3.75 -15.83
C ASP A 699 10.77 4.16 -17.27
N GLU A 700 9.85 3.95 -18.19
CA GLU A 700 10.01 4.30 -19.61
C GLU A 700 10.21 5.82 -19.82
N PHE A 701 9.57 6.63 -18.96
CA PHE A 701 9.75 8.08 -18.99
C PHE A 701 11.08 8.49 -18.36
N ASN A 702 11.47 7.86 -17.24
CA ASN A 702 12.76 8.07 -16.61
C ASN A 702 13.91 7.74 -17.54
N ASP A 703 13.87 6.60 -18.24
CA ASP A 703 14.91 6.16 -19.16
C ASP A 703 15.14 7.15 -20.33
N ALA A 704 14.04 7.61 -20.90
CA ALA A 704 14.10 8.59 -22.00
C ALA A 704 14.69 9.93 -21.52
N VAL A 705 14.29 10.40 -20.33
CA VAL A 705 14.82 11.65 -19.75
C VAL A 705 16.28 11.49 -19.36
N LYS A 706 16.65 10.31 -18.81
CA LYS A 706 18.04 9.99 -18.48
C LYS A 706 18.95 10.04 -19.71
N ALA A 707 18.53 9.39 -20.80
CA ALA A 707 19.30 9.43 -22.05
C ALA A 707 19.51 10.86 -22.59
N LEU A 708 18.47 11.70 -22.47
CA LEU A 708 18.55 13.10 -22.87
C LEU A 708 19.50 13.89 -21.94
N TYR A 709 19.41 13.65 -20.63
CA TYR A 709 20.28 14.26 -19.63
C TYR A 709 21.76 13.90 -19.87
N ASP A 710 22.05 12.63 -20.14
CA ASP A 710 23.42 12.18 -20.39
C ASP A 710 24.03 12.85 -21.65
N ALA A 711 23.22 13.03 -22.67
CA ALA A 711 23.66 13.76 -23.86
C ALA A 711 24.00 15.24 -23.54
N GLU A 712 23.23 15.89 -22.67
CA GLU A 712 23.47 17.26 -22.22
C GLU A 712 24.72 17.35 -21.32
N VAL A 713 24.92 16.37 -20.45
CA VAL A 713 26.09 16.27 -19.57
C VAL A 713 27.36 16.09 -20.39
N ALA A 714 27.34 15.21 -21.40
CA ALA A 714 28.46 14.98 -22.29
C ALA A 714 28.86 16.23 -23.07
N LEU A 715 27.92 17.13 -23.33
CA LEU A 715 28.14 18.41 -23.97
C LEU A 715 28.39 19.57 -22.97
N GLU A 716 28.55 19.27 -21.69
CA GLU A 716 28.71 20.27 -20.62
C GLU A 716 27.55 21.31 -20.54
N GLN A 717 26.34 20.91 -20.96
CA GLN A 717 25.17 21.76 -21.01
C GLN A 717 24.30 21.57 -19.73
N VAL A 718 24.94 21.59 -18.57
CA VAL A 718 24.29 21.44 -17.26
C VAL A 718 24.43 22.69 -16.42
N GLY A 719 23.49 22.92 -15.53
CA GLY A 719 23.41 24.11 -14.70
C GLY A 719 22.49 25.20 -15.28
N ALA A 720 22.11 26.17 -14.43
CA ALA A 720 21.06 27.15 -14.74
C ALA A 720 21.40 28.00 -16.01
N ASP A 721 22.68 28.30 -16.21
CA ASP A 721 23.14 29.19 -17.30
C ASP A 721 23.62 28.42 -18.54
N LYS A 722 23.69 27.09 -18.47
CA LYS A 722 24.25 26.25 -19.53
C LYS A 722 23.23 25.30 -20.17
N SER A 723 22.08 25.08 -19.50
CA SER A 723 21.05 24.20 -20.06
C SER A 723 20.52 24.70 -21.38
N LYS A 724 20.50 23.81 -22.35
CA LYS A 724 19.84 24.02 -23.62
C LYS A 724 18.48 23.41 -23.65
N VAL A 725 17.47 24.14 -24.06
CA VAL A 725 16.13 23.61 -24.25
C VAL A 725 16.10 22.60 -25.39
N VAL A 726 15.81 21.37 -25.10
CA VAL A 726 15.86 20.25 -26.04
C VAL A 726 14.57 19.43 -25.98
N ILE A 727 14.08 19.09 -27.19
CA ILE A 727 12.94 18.14 -27.29
C ILE A 727 13.46 16.72 -27.36
N CYS A 728 12.82 15.79 -26.67
CA CYS A 728 13.09 14.36 -26.82
C CYS A 728 12.81 13.94 -28.28
N PRO A 729 13.76 13.33 -28.98
CA PRO A 729 13.63 13.06 -30.40
C PRO A 729 12.64 11.96 -30.77
N THR A 730 12.22 11.15 -29.78
CA THR A 730 11.29 10.04 -29.96
C THR A 730 10.10 10.15 -29.01
N PRO A 731 8.91 9.69 -29.42
CA PRO A 731 7.78 9.55 -28.51
C PRO A 731 8.08 8.60 -27.35
N ILE A 732 7.65 8.95 -26.15
CA ILE A 732 7.81 8.09 -24.97
C ILE A 732 6.45 7.43 -24.71
N LYS A 733 6.37 6.10 -24.81
CA LYS A 733 5.16 5.34 -24.48
C LYS A 733 5.21 4.90 -23.01
N THR A 734 4.15 5.17 -22.28
CA THR A 734 3.97 4.73 -20.88
C THR A 734 2.57 4.14 -20.67
N LYS A 735 2.29 3.67 -19.46
CA LYS A 735 0.93 3.26 -19.07
C LYS A 735 -0.10 4.40 -19.04
N PHE A 736 0.27 5.63 -19.31
CA PHE A 736 -0.65 6.78 -19.39
C PHE A 736 -0.95 7.21 -20.82
N GLY A 737 -0.16 6.76 -21.78
CA GLY A 737 -0.25 7.16 -23.19
C GLY A 737 1.10 7.46 -23.81
N TYR A 738 1.10 8.34 -24.82
CA TYR A 738 2.33 8.78 -25.49
C TYR A 738 2.69 10.19 -25.05
N HIS A 739 3.95 10.40 -24.71
CA HIS A 739 4.47 11.70 -24.27
C HIS A 739 5.42 12.29 -25.31
N VAL A 740 5.28 13.58 -25.48
CA VAL A 740 6.28 14.44 -26.16
C VAL A 740 6.91 15.29 -25.06
N TYR A 741 8.16 14.98 -24.72
CA TYR A 741 8.88 15.62 -23.62
C TYR A 741 9.84 16.71 -24.12
N VAL A 742 9.87 17.83 -23.42
CA VAL A 742 10.80 18.93 -23.65
C VAL A 742 11.57 19.21 -22.37
N ASN A 743 12.87 19.06 -22.43
CA ASN A 743 13.77 19.44 -21.36
C ASN A 743 14.04 20.95 -21.40
N LEU A 744 13.79 21.63 -20.30
CA LEU A 744 14.00 23.07 -20.17
C LEU A 744 15.32 23.41 -19.50
N GLN A 745 15.81 22.52 -18.63
CA GLN A 745 17.03 22.71 -17.87
C GLN A 745 17.54 21.38 -17.33
N CYS A 746 18.84 21.16 -17.42
CA CYS A 746 19.57 20.10 -16.72
C CYS A 746 20.33 20.70 -15.54
N ASN A 747 20.10 20.17 -14.34
CA ASN A 747 20.82 20.59 -13.15
C ASN A 747 22.05 19.70 -12.94
N GLU A 748 23.14 20.31 -12.52
CA GLU A 748 24.39 19.60 -12.28
C GLU A 748 24.27 18.66 -11.07
N GLN A 749 24.99 17.55 -11.14
CA GLN A 749 25.08 16.60 -10.04
C GLN A 749 25.89 17.23 -8.89
N ALA A 750 25.30 17.28 -7.71
CA ALA A 750 25.89 17.98 -6.55
C ALA A 750 26.62 17.05 -5.58
N TYR A 751 26.72 15.74 -5.87
CA TYR A 751 27.30 14.77 -4.96
C TYR A 751 28.25 13.76 -5.65
N ALA A 752 28.73 14.10 -6.83
CA ALA A 752 29.74 13.30 -7.51
C ALA A 752 30.94 14.15 -7.91
N LYS A 753 32.11 13.54 -7.95
CA LYS A 753 33.33 14.18 -8.37
C LYS A 753 33.34 14.28 -9.91
N LYS A 754 33.33 15.49 -10.46
CA LYS A 754 33.42 15.77 -11.87
C LYS A 754 34.91 15.72 -12.30
N THR A 755 35.22 14.89 -13.27
CA THR A 755 36.59 14.75 -13.80
C THR A 755 36.57 14.94 -15.32
N PRO A 756 37.35 15.86 -15.89
CA PRO A 756 37.42 15.99 -17.33
C PRO A 756 38.06 14.74 -17.96
N ASN A 757 37.48 14.29 -19.06
CA ASN A 757 38.03 13.20 -19.83
C ASN A 757 39.18 13.72 -20.69
N LYS A 758 40.14 12.85 -20.98
CA LYS A 758 41.31 13.18 -21.76
C LYS A 758 41.39 12.30 -23.00
N THR A 759 41.88 12.86 -24.06
CA THR A 759 42.24 12.18 -25.30
C THR A 759 43.68 12.53 -25.69
N VAL A 760 44.31 11.71 -26.52
CA VAL A 760 45.63 12.01 -27.04
C VAL A 760 45.48 12.84 -28.29
N ASP A 761 46.06 14.03 -28.28
CA ASP A 761 46.12 14.89 -29.46
C ASP A 761 46.94 14.18 -30.54
N PRO A 762 46.40 13.94 -31.73
CA PRO A 762 47.07 13.17 -32.75
C PRO A 762 48.34 13.88 -33.32
N ASP A 763 48.41 15.18 -33.20
CA ASP A 763 49.51 15.98 -33.74
C ASP A 763 50.67 16.15 -32.74
N THR A 764 50.35 16.36 -31.47
CA THR A 764 51.35 16.61 -30.42
C THR A 764 51.70 15.36 -29.61
N GLN A 765 50.85 14.30 -29.67
CA GLN A 765 50.93 13.08 -28.81
C GLN A 765 50.82 13.41 -27.31
N GLU A 766 50.32 14.55 -26.95
CA GLU A 766 50.05 14.94 -25.55
C GLU A 766 48.60 14.64 -25.16
N GLU A 767 48.39 14.34 -23.88
CA GLU A 767 47.01 14.23 -23.32
C GLU A 767 46.39 15.62 -23.22
N VAL A 768 45.28 15.81 -23.91
CA VAL A 768 44.46 17.04 -23.84
C VAL A 768 43.05 16.71 -23.38
N GLU A 769 42.38 17.62 -22.72
CA GLU A 769 40.97 17.45 -22.35
C GLU A 769 40.11 17.44 -23.63
N ASP A 770 39.23 16.46 -23.76
CA ASP A 770 38.38 16.28 -24.95
C ASP A 770 37.06 17.09 -24.88
N GLY A 771 36.88 17.87 -23.81
CA GLY A 771 35.67 18.67 -23.56
C GLY A 771 34.51 17.91 -23.00
N THR A 772 34.70 16.63 -22.67
CA THR A 772 33.69 15.80 -21.97
C THR A 772 34.09 15.52 -20.53
N TYR A 773 33.10 15.05 -19.71
CA TYR A 773 33.28 14.86 -18.29
C TYR A 773 32.69 13.54 -17.84
N THR A 774 33.40 12.92 -16.88
CA THR A 774 32.88 11.74 -16.13
C THR A 774 32.57 12.16 -14.70
N TYR A 775 31.41 11.72 -14.20
CA TYR A 775 31.03 11.88 -12.79
C TYR A 775 31.33 10.58 -12.06
N ARG A 776 32.11 10.70 -11.00
CA ARG A 776 32.45 9.57 -10.14
C ARG A 776 31.97 9.86 -8.74
N TYR A 777 31.10 8.96 -8.23
CA TYR A 777 30.77 8.95 -6.83
C TYR A 777 31.89 8.25 -6.11
N LEU A 778 32.77 8.88 -5.40
CA LEU A 778 33.65 8.19 -4.45
C LEU A 778 34.41 9.21 -3.63
N PRO A 779 33.94 9.50 -2.41
CA PRO A 779 34.89 9.81 -1.38
C PRO A 779 35.77 8.59 -1.17
N THR A 780 37.06 8.76 -1.13
CA THR A 780 38.01 7.78 -0.61
C THR A 780 37.77 7.60 0.88
N ILE A 781 38.17 6.46 1.44
CA ILE A 781 38.09 6.24 2.89
C ILE A 781 38.82 7.37 3.65
N GLU A 782 39.94 7.86 3.11
CA GLU A 782 40.69 8.97 3.67
C GLU A 782 39.87 10.29 3.68
N GLU A 783 39.19 10.61 2.59
CA GLU A 783 38.30 11.79 2.52
C GLU A 783 37.14 11.67 3.53
N ILE A 784 36.54 10.48 3.70
CA ILE A 784 35.50 10.23 4.69
C ILE A 784 36.05 10.48 6.10
N ARG A 785 37.24 9.98 6.42
CA ARG A 785 37.90 10.17 7.73
C ARG A 785 38.22 11.63 8.03
N ILE A 786 38.75 12.36 7.02
CA ILE A 786 38.99 13.80 7.14
C ILE A 786 37.69 14.56 7.41
N TYR A 787 36.62 14.23 6.66
CA TYR A 787 35.30 14.86 6.86
C TYR A 787 34.70 14.57 8.24
N THR A 788 34.84 13.34 8.72
CA THR A 788 34.37 12.94 10.04
C THR A 788 35.11 13.68 11.16
N ALA A 789 36.42 13.83 11.00
CA ALA A 789 37.25 14.58 11.96
C ALA A 789 36.98 16.10 11.92
N ASP A 790 36.80 16.67 10.73
CA ASP A 790 36.49 18.09 10.52
C ASP A 790 35.66 18.32 9.25
N ASN A 791 34.36 18.42 9.39
CA ASN A 791 33.42 18.65 8.25
C ASN A 791 33.60 20.04 7.60
N SER A 792 34.32 20.93 8.21
CA SER A 792 34.65 22.27 7.67
C SER A 792 35.95 22.29 6.83
N SER A 793 36.69 21.17 6.83
CA SER A 793 37.97 21.07 6.11
C SER A 793 37.89 21.56 4.65
N SER A 794 38.78 22.46 4.28
CA SER A 794 38.87 22.97 2.91
C SER A 794 39.66 22.03 1.97
N SER A 795 40.21 20.95 2.51
CA SER A 795 40.97 19.96 1.72
C SER A 795 40.05 19.01 0.94
N ILE A 796 38.74 19.00 1.25
CA ILE A 796 37.76 18.16 0.57
C ILE A 796 36.87 19.02 -0.33
N ASP A 797 36.69 18.62 -1.56
CA ASP A 797 35.78 19.26 -2.52
C ASP A 797 34.33 19.27 -1.99
N SER A 798 33.57 20.30 -2.32
CA SER A 798 32.18 20.45 -1.86
C SER A 798 31.28 19.31 -2.35
N ASN A 799 31.51 18.79 -3.57
CA ASN A 799 30.72 17.68 -4.10
C ASN A 799 31.07 16.38 -3.37
N VAL A 800 32.33 16.19 -2.99
CA VAL A 800 32.75 15.06 -2.15
C VAL A 800 32.11 15.14 -0.77
N LYS A 801 32.04 16.33 -0.16
CA LYS A 801 31.31 16.52 1.11
C LYS A 801 29.83 16.17 1.00
N ASN A 802 29.19 16.60 -0.09
CA ASN A 802 27.79 16.25 -0.37
C ASN A 802 27.64 14.75 -0.58
N ALA A 803 28.57 14.10 -1.26
CA ALA A 803 28.61 12.65 -1.45
C ALA A 803 28.77 11.91 -0.12
N ILE A 804 29.66 12.36 0.75
CA ILE A 804 29.83 11.78 2.10
C ILE A 804 28.55 11.96 2.93
N THR A 805 27.93 13.13 2.90
CA THR A 805 26.66 13.39 3.59
C THR A 805 25.55 12.46 3.08
N ARG A 806 25.46 12.28 1.76
CA ARG A 806 24.49 11.36 1.14
C ARG A 806 24.77 9.91 1.54
N TYR A 807 26.04 9.50 1.56
CA TYR A 807 26.45 8.20 2.06
C TYR A 807 25.90 7.96 3.48
N TYR A 808 26.12 8.86 4.42
CA TYR A 808 25.60 8.72 5.77
C TYR A 808 24.07 8.74 5.82
N THR A 809 23.41 9.50 4.97
CA THR A 809 21.94 9.61 4.96
C THR A 809 21.29 8.36 4.35
N ASN A 810 21.80 7.89 3.24
CA ASN A 810 21.15 6.81 2.47
C ASN A 810 21.62 5.42 2.87
N TYR A 811 22.86 5.29 3.37
CA TYR A 811 23.48 4.00 3.68
C TYR A 811 23.73 3.76 5.17
N SER A 812 23.58 4.76 6.02
CA SER A 812 23.71 4.57 7.47
C SER A 812 22.66 3.65 8.07
N SER A 813 21.45 3.65 7.49
CA SER A 813 20.39 2.71 7.87
C SER A 813 20.71 1.27 7.43
N GLU A 814 21.33 1.10 6.27
CA GLU A 814 21.77 -0.20 5.74
C GLU A 814 23.00 -0.73 6.49
N LEU A 815 23.82 0.17 7.00
CA LEU A 815 24.90 -0.14 7.95
C LEU A 815 24.38 -0.26 9.39
N SER A 816 23.09 0.02 9.62
CA SER A 816 22.47 -0.07 10.95
C SER A 816 22.30 -1.52 11.39
N GLY A 817 22.22 -1.72 12.72
CA GLY A 817 22.19 -3.03 13.33
C GLY A 817 21.14 -4.01 12.84
N THR A 818 20.04 -3.52 12.28
CA THR A 818 18.94 -4.39 11.81
C THR A 818 19.35 -5.21 10.58
N TYR A 819 19.83 -4.58 9.54
CA TYR A 819 20.25 -5.29 8.32
C TYR A 819 21.51 -6.13 8.56
N PHE A 820 22.46 -5.60 9.30
CA PHE A 820 23.65 -6.34 9.66
C PHE A 820 23.33 -7.59 10.51
N THR A 821 22.44 -7.46 11.50
CA THR A 821 21.99 -8.59 12.32
C THR A 821 21.25 -9.63 11.47
N GLN A 822 20.46 -9.20 10.51
CA GLN A 822 19.76 -10.08 9.59
C GLN A 822 20.72 -10.80 8.65
N ALA A 823 21.69 -10.10 8.10
CA ALA A 823 22.74 -10.68 7.28
C ALA A 823 23.58 -11.70 8.06
N MET A 824 23.97 -11.37 9.29
CA MET A 824 24.63 -12.35 10.18
C MET A 824 23.77 -13.58 10.45
N ARG A 825 22.46 -13.40 10.64
CA ARG A 825 21.50 -14.50 10.80
C ARG A 825 21.53 -15.42 9.59
N TYR A 826 21.43 -14.87 8.40
CA TYR A 826 21.48 -15.63 7.17
C TYR A 826 22.76 -16.44 7.02
N HIS A 827 23.91 -15.76 7.06
CA HIS A 827 25.22 -16.44 6.91
C HIS A 827 25.49 -17.44 8.00
N ALA A 828 25.08 -17.16 9.25
CA ALA A 828 25.21 -18.10 10.35
C ALA A 828 24.45 -19.41 10.11
N LEU A 829 23.29 -19.35 9.44
CA LEU A 829 22.39 -20.49 9.30
C LEU A 829 22.48 -21.21 7.94
N LYS A 830 22.92 -20.50 6.87
CA LYS A 830 23.00 -21.05 5.51
C LYS A 830 23.91 -22.29 5.39
N SER A 831 25.02 -22.29 6.10
CA SER A 831 26.01 -23.37 6.04
C SER A 831 25.83 -24.46 7.10
N LEU A 832 24.81 -24.38 7.95
CA LEU A 832 24.70 -25.16 9.17
C LEU A 832 23.55 -26.17 9.10
N SER A 833 23.77 -27.35 9.72
CA SER A 833 22.74 -28.37 9.84
C SER A 833 21.91 -28.13 11.10
N ILE A 834 20.62 -27.85 10.93
CA ILE A 834 19.68 -27.71 12.03
C ILE A 834 18.88 -29.00 12.17
N THR A 835 18.77 -29.49 13.40
CA THR A 835 17.93 -30.66 13.70
C THR A 835 16.84 -30.30 14.68
N SER A 836 15.61 -30.66 14.37
CA SER A 836 14.45 -30.56 15.24
C SER A 836 13.60 -31.82 15.08
N LYS A 837 12.93 -32.23 16.15
CA LYS A 837 12.02 -33.38 16.10
C LYS A 837 10.63 -32.99 15.53
N ASP A 838 10.25 -31.73 15.66
CA ASP A 838 8.91 -31.24 15.36
C ASP A 838 8.85 -30.40 14.05
N VAL A 839 10.00 -30.03 13.52
CA VAL A 839 10.12 -29.23 12.28
C VAL A 839 11.19 -29.84 11.38
N ARG A 840 10.88 -30.03 10.11
CA ARG A 840 11.84 -30.58 9.14
C ARG A 840 12.96 -29.59 8.82
N GLN A 841 14.15 -30.12 8.49
CA GLN A 841 15.32 -29.32 8.11
C GLN A 841 15.04 -28.35 6.95
N ASP A 842 14.27 -28.80 5.95
CA ASP A 842 13.96 -27.99 4.77
C ASP A 842 13.09 -26.76 5.09
N ALA A 843 12.26 -26.81 6.14
CA ALA A 843 11.49 -25.64 6.60
C ALA A 843 12.41 -24.50 7.05
N PHE A 844 13.51 -24.80 7.73
CA PHE A 844 14.52 -23.79 8.10
C PHE A 844 15.23 -23.23 6.86
N THR A 845 15.56 -24.09 5.90
CA THR A 845 16.21 -23.67 4.64
C THR A 845 15.28 -22.76 3.82
N LYS A 846 14.02 -23.13 3.63
CA LYS A 846 13.04 -22.33 2.91
C LYS A 846 12.77 -20.98 3.60
N TYR A 847 12.68 -20.98 4.94
CA TYR A 847 12.54 -19.73 5.71
C TYR A 847 13.74 -18.80 5.47
N LEU A 848 14.95 -19.34 5.45
CA LEU A 848 16.15 -18.56 5.16
C LEU A 848 16.16 -18.03 3.72
N ASP A 849 15.82 -18.86 2.75
CA ASP A 849 15.76 -18.48 1.33
C ASP A 849 14.72 -17.39 1.10
N PHE A 850 13.55 -17.51 1.70
CA PHE A 850 12.53 -16.44 1.69
C PHE A 850 13.06 -15.15 2.31
N TYR A 851 13.64 -15.25 3.50
CA TYR A 851 14.20 -14.09 4.21
C TYR A 851 15.29 -13.40 3.40
N VAL A 852 16.07 -14.18 2.64
CA VAL A 852 17.06 -13.68 1.69
C VAL A 852 16.41 -12.96 0.52
N GLY A 853 15.42 -13.54 -0.13
CA GLY A 853 14.75 -12.95 -1.28
C GLY A 853 14.13 -11.59 -0.93
N HIS A 854 13.46 -11.49 0.22
CA HIS A 854 12.75 -10.26 0.61
C HIS A 854 13.59 -9.21 1.36
N VAL A 855 14.65 -9.62 2.02
CA VAL A 855 15.48 -8.72 2.83
C VAL A 855 16.83 -8.43 2.18
N PHE A 856 17.30 -9.32 1.29
CA PHE A 856 18.63 -9.28 0.68
C PHE A 856 18.67 -9.09 -0.84
N GLU A 857 17.57 -8.91 -1.53
CA GLU A 857 17.59 -8.35 -2.90
C GLU A 857 18.29 -6.99 -2.93
N SER A 858 18.29 -6.27 -1.80
CA SER A 858 19.17 -5.14 -1.61
C SER A 858 20.57 -5.62 -1.16
N ASN A 859 21.46 -5.92 -2.04
CA ASN A 859 22.92 -5.84 -2.03
C ASN A 859 23.76 -5.94 -0.71
N LEU A 860 23.18 -6.20 0.46
CA LEU A 860 23.89 -6.22 1.75
C LEU A 860 24.42 -7.60 2.18
N LYS A 861 24.07 -8.65 1.44
CA LYS A 861 24.63 -10.00 1.71
C LYS A 861 26.18 -10.03 1.65
N TYR A 862 26.79 -9.11 0.90
CA TYR A 862 28.23 -9.00 0.76
C TYR A 862 28.91 -8.40 1.99
N LEU A 863 28.23 -7.58 2.76
CA LEU A 863 28.75 -6.93 3.96
C LEU A 863 29.15 -7.95 5.04
N THR A 864 28.45 -9.07 5.10
CA THR A 864 28.69 -10.11 6.12
C THR A 864 29.66 -11.18 5.67
N GLU A 865 29.77 -11.47 4.37
CA GLU A 865 30.74 -12.43 3.87
C GLU A 865 32.16 -11.97 4.18
N ASP A 866 32.51 -10.70 3.91
CA ASP A 866 33.83 -10.14 4.22
C ASP A 866 34.10 -10.00 5.72
N PHE A 867 33.07 -9.83 6.53
CA PHE A 867 33.22 -9.73 7.98
C PHE A 867 33.38 -11.08 8.66
N LEU A 868 32.81 -12.14 8.10
CA LEU A 868 32.82 -13.47 8.70
C LEU A 868 33.93 -14.37 8.13
N GLU A 869 34.40 -14.12 6.90
CA GLU A 869 35.39 -14.93 6.21
C GLU A 869 36.84 -14.49 6.44
N THR A 870 37.10 -13.36 7.07
CA THR A 870 38.46 -12.77 7.17
C THR A 870 39.25 -13.18 8.38
N LYS A 871 38.96 -14.35 8.98
CA LYS A 871 39.87 -14.94 9.95
C LYS A 871 40.15 -16.39 9.62
#